data_ecb092949f843ce5548d2d42437b26c5
#
_entry.id   ecb092949f843ce5548d2d42437b26c5
#
_cell.length_a   1.000
_cell.length_b   1.000
_cell.length_c   1.000
_cell.angle_alpha   90.00
_cell.angle_beta   90.00
_cell.angle_gamma   90.00
#
_symmetry.space_group_name_H-M   'P 1'
#
loop_
_entity.id
_entity.type
_entity.pdbx_description
1 polymer ?
#
loop_
_entity_poly.entity_id
_entity_poly.type
_entity_poly.pdbx_seq_one_letter_code
_entity_poly.pdbx_strand_id
1 'polypeptide(L)'
;MVCTAGSVGAQEDSIPPPSEADTNLVRKIKPKKLPRDKEETSRQITIRDYKIINYERDTTYLDTTLTIRKEYGYNYLRKDDFELMPFANVGQPYNRLGADFDRNRLYPFMGANTKHFNYLEVEDIPYYNVPTPMTDLFFKTTFEQGQMLDATLTFNTSERFNFSIAYKGFRSLGKYQFNQAESGNFRTTANYVTHNGRYRLRAHIAAQDIVTEENGGLLEKELQFESEDPEFTDRSRIDVVFINAEGKLLGKRYFFDQEYTIAGEVQDSAKVQPNSITLGHEFTYETKYYQFIQAAQNDFFGAVLLSPVNDKANLKTMYNRVHARFSNRTLGTLTGYAGIYDYNYFFNSILITDEQRIDDQLEGQEVFVGGEYTKQIGGFLVNGDLAYTVAGDLTDYILNGRAGYRLNEYHQLWASIHSSSRMPDFNTLLYQSEYTNYNWQNTAFFESQKVNSLQFGLESTLLGALTLKYSTVDNYTYFASEATAEQIEAGQENAFVKPFQENNSVNHLKIKYNKEFRLGKWALNNTLMYQNVSQSDQVLNVPELVTRNSLYFSSDLFKKALFLQTGVTFKYFTSYTMDAFNPLLSEFYVQDREELGGYPMLDFFINAKVRQTRIYLKAEHFNSSFTGNSFYAAPNYPYRDFVIRFGLVWNFFS
;
A
#
# COMPACT_ATOMS: atom_id res chain seq x y z
N MET A 1 -38.20 7.70 -25.47
CA MET A 1 -38.48 9.12 -25.62
C MET A 1 -37.39 9.66 -26.54
N VAL A 2 -37.74 9.95 -27.76
CA VAL A 2 -36.85 10.36 -28.84
C VAL A 2 -36.62 11.85 -28.73
N CYS A 3 -35.38 12.31 -28.71
CA CYS A 3 -35.04 13.72 -28.89
C CYS A 3 -34.24 13.87 -30.17
N THR A 4 -34.86 14.60 -31.08
CA THR A 4 -34.40 14.99 -32.41
C THR A 4 -33.34 16.09 -32.33
N ALA A 5 -32.28 15.90 -33.11
CA ALA A 5 -31.26 16.95 -33.36
C ALA A 5 -31.77 18.02 -34.32
N GLY A 6 -31.69 19.27 -33.89
CA GLY A 6 -31.94 20.45 -34.77
C GLY A 6 -30.60 21.01 -35.28
N SER A 7 -30.45 21.06 -36.58
CA SER A 7 -29.36 21.73 -37.29
C SER A 7 -29.55 23.24 -37.30
N VAL A 8 -28.56 24.03 -36.89
CA VAL A 8 -28.49 25.49 -37.08
C VAL A 8 -27.48 25.75 -38.20
N GLY A 9 -27.96 26.34 -39.28
CA GLY A 9 -27.15 26.76 -40.40
C GLY A 9 -26.33 28.03 -40.09
N ALA A 10 -25.07 28.02 -40.47
CA ALA A 10 -24.22 29.20 -40.44
C ALA A 10 -24.44 30.05 -41.67
N GLN A 11 -24.70 31.35 -41.45
CA GLN A 11 -24.83 32.38 -42.47
C GLN A 11 -23.46 33.03 -42.66
N GLU A 12 -22.92 32.94 -43.88
CA GLU A 12 -21.71 33.66 -44.30
C GLU A 12 -22.05 35.16 -44.49
N ASP A 13 -21.44 36.02 -43.70
CA ASP A 13 -21.39 37.46 -43.97
C ASP A 13 -20.03 37.80 -44.61
N SER A 14 -20.11 38.22 -45.87
CA SER A 14 -18.98 38.68 -46.67
C SER A 14 -18.58 40.11 -46.30
N ILE A 15 -17.32 40.30 -45.91
CA ILE A 15 -16.69 41.61 -45.69
C ILE A 15 -16.09 42.10 -47.02
N PRO A 16 -16.38 43.33 -47.47
CA PRO A 16 -15.78 43.89 -48.69
C PRO A 16 -14.34 44.39 -48.46
N PRO A 17 -13.47 44.42 -49.49
CA PRO A 17 -12.08 44.80 -49.35
C PRO A 17 -11.93 46.33 -49.16
N PRO A 18 -10.88 46.79 -48.41
CA PRO A 18 -10.61 48.21 -48.20
C PRO A 18 -9.95 48.84 -49.44
N SER A 19 -10.39 50.07 -49.74
CA SER A 19 -9.91 50.93 -50.83
C SER A 19 -8.48 51.47 -50.57
N GLU A 20 -7.69 51.52 -51.63
CA GLU A 20 -6.41 52.23 -51.66
C GLU A 20 -6.60 53.76 -51.47
N ALA A 21 -5.91 54.33 -50.48
CA ALA A 21 -5.38 55.69 -50.53
C ALA A 21 -4.49 56.01 -49.32
N ASP A 22 -3.35 56.58 -49.68
CA ASP A 22 -2.40 57.36 -48.89
C ASP A 22 -1.13 56.65 -48.32
N THR A 23 -0.18 56.51 -49.27
CA THR A 23 1.25 56.56 -49.02
C THR A 23 1.67 57.97 -48.69
N ASN A 24 2.28 58.16 -47.50
CA ASN A 24 3.38 59.04 -47.17
C ASN A 24 3.32 59.53 -45.72
N LEU A 25 4.11 58.94 -44.87
CA LEU A 25 4.81 59.58 -43.75
C LEU A 25 5.54 58.49 -42.88
N VAL A 26 6.59 57.90 -43.45
CA VAL A 26 7.44 57.05 -42.64
C VAL A 26 8.49 57.93 -41.97
N ARG A 27 8.25 58.35 -40.75
CA ARG A 27 9.30 58.85 -39.85
C ARG A 27 10.13 57.64 -39.41
N LYS A 28 11.39 57.52 -39.86
CA LYS A 28 12.41 56.59 -39.39
C LYS A 28 12.67 56.83 -37.91
N ILE A 29 12.01 56.08 -37.01
CA ILE A 29 12.40 55.97 -35.62
C ILE A 29 13.55 54.96 -35.58
N LYS A 30 14.78 55.45 -35.30
CA LYS A 30 15.93 54.55 -35.01
C LYS A 30 15.55 53.73 -33.76
N PRO A 31 15.67 52.39 -33.77
CA PRO A 31 15.45 51.61 -32.59
C PRO A 31 16.51 51.96 -31.56
N LYS A 32 16.07 52.47 -30.38
CA LYS A 32 16.91 52.66 -29.20
C LYS A 32 17.33 51.26 -28.78
N LYS A 33 18.63 50.94 -28.88
CA LYS A 33 19.20 49.73 -28.32
C LYS A 33 18.88 49.72 -26.83
N LEU A 34 17.93 48.86 -26.40
CA LEU A 34 17.76 48.50 -25.01
C LEU A 34 19.08 47.87 -24.53
N PRO A 35 19.52 48.17 -23.30
CA PRO A 35 20.68 47.48 -22.73
C PRO A 35 20.40 45.98 -22.81
N ARG A 36 21.32 45.20 -23.36
CA ARG A 36 21.33 43.74 -23.19
C ARG A 36 21.45 43.52 -21.70
N ASP A 37 20.36 43.16 -21.06
CA ASP A 37 20.39 42.59 -19.72
C ASP A 37 21.34 41.40 -19.76
N LYS A 38 22.16 41.32 -18.72
CA LYS A 38 23.11 40.26 -18.45
C LYS A 38 22.45 38.92 -18.78
N GLU A 39 23.12 38.09 -19.58
CA GLU A 39 22.82 36.68 -19.70
C GLU A 39 22.72 36.12 -18.28
N GLU A 40 21.52 36.01 -17.73
CA GLU A 40 21.24 35.06 -16.69
C GLU A 40 21.63 33.71 -17.31
N THR A 41 22.76 33.17 -16.86
CA THR A 41 23.12 31.78 -17.15
C THR A 41 21.93 30.93 -16.69
N SER A 42 21.10 30.55 -17.63
CA SER A 42 19.94 29.71 -17.35
C SER A 42 20.47 28.43 -16.72
N ARG A 43 20.24 28.27 -15.42
CA ARG A 43 20.62 27.07 -14.69
C ARG A 43 20.06 25.88 -15.46
N GLN A 44 20.92 24.99 -15.94
CA GLN A 44 20.48 23.80 -16.66
C GLN A 44 19.68 22.92 -15.70
N ILE A 45 18.39 22.74 -16.00
CA ILE A 45 17.49 21.88 -15.24
C ILE A 45 18.00 20.44 -15.35
N THR A 46 18.11 19.76 -14.23
CA THR A 46 18.53 18.37 -14.11
C THR A 46 17.46 17.51 -13.47
N ILE A 47 17.57 16.19 -13.57
CA ILE A 47 16.64 15.26 -12.93
C ILE A 47 16.58 15.42 -11.39
N ARG A 48 17.65 15.97 -10.78
CA ARG A 48 17.73 16.26 -9.34
C ARG A 48 16.92 17.48 -8.91
N ASP A 49 16.43 18.26 -9.84
CA ASP A 49 15.54 19.39 -9.55
C ASP A 49 14.08 18.94 -9.41
N TYR A 50 13.75 17.72 -9.87
CA TYR A 50 12.43 17.09 -9.68
C TYR A 50 12.40 16.34 -8.35
N LYS A 51 11.97 17.04 -7.30
CA LYS A 51 11.95 16.56 -5.91
C LYS A 51 10.62 15.87 -5.59
N ILE A 52 10.71 14.72 -4.92
CA ILE A 52 9.61 13.97 -4.34
C ILE A 52 9.84 13.93 -2.84
N ILE A 53 8.89 14.41 -2.06
CA ILE A 53 8.98 14.59 -0.62
C ILE A 53 8.00 13.63 0.04
N ASN A 54 8.48 12.77 0.94
CA ASN A 54 7.65 11.82 1.68
C ASN A 54 7.03 12.47 2.95
N TYR A 55 6.29 11.66 3.71
CA TYR A 55 5.66 12.10 4.96
C TYR A 55 6.70 12.60 5.98
N GLU A 56 7.81 11.92 6.16
CA GLU A 56 8.92 12.27 7.08
C GLU A 56 9.71 13.50 6.60
N ARG A 57 9.32 14.11 5.47
CA ARG A 57 9.98 15.25 4.81
C ARG A 57 11.33 14.92 4.18
N ASP A 58 11.65 13.64 4.02
CA ASP A 58 12.80 13.22 3.25
C ASP A 58 12.57 13.49 1.77
N THR A 59 13.62 13.94 1.11
CA THR A 59 13.56 14.29 -0.31
C THR A 59 14.28 13.23 -1.14
N THR A 60 13.56 12.65 -2.06
CA THR A 60 14.06 11.80 -3.14
C THR A 60 13.90 12.52 -4.48
N TYR A 61 14.44 11.93 -5.54
CA TYR A 61 14.41 12.52 -6.87
C TYR A 61 13.77 11.56 -7.87
N LEU A 62 13.24 12.14 -8.95
CA LEU A 62 12.70 11.34 -10.03
C LEU A 62 13.75 10.35 -10.55
N ASP A 63 13.37 9.08 -10.62
CA ASP A 63 14.22 8.00 -11.10
C ASP A 63 13.62 7.31 -12.33
N THR A 64 14.21 7.55 -13.50
CA THR A 64 13.81 6.96 -14.77
C THR A 64 14.63 5.72 -15.15
N THR A 65 15.51 5.21 -14.29
CA THR A 65 16.30 4.01 -14.57
C THR A 65 15.41 2.77 -14.68
N LEU A 66 15.90 1.73 -15.35
CA LEU A 66 15.29 0.41 -15.36
C LEU A 66 16.18 -0.55 -14.58
N THR A 67 15.62 -1.15 -13.52
CA THR A 67 16.33 -2.07 -12.63
C THR A 67 15.44 -3.26 -12.30
N ILE A 68 16.02 -4.35 -11.80
CA ILE A 68 15.25 -5.53 -11.35
C ILE A 68 14.27 -5.19 -10.23
N ARG A 69 14.60 -4.23 -9.36
CA ARG A 69 13.67 -3.77 -8.29
C ARG A 69 12.41 -3.11 -8.88
N LYS A 70 12.53 -2.44 -10.03
CA LYS A 70 11.37 -1.86 -10.73
C LYS A 70 10.53 -2.93 -11.44
N GLU A 71 11.15 -4.02 -11.88
CA GLU A 71 10.42 -5.21 -12.33
C GLU A 71 9.58 -5.80 -11.18
N TYR A 72 10.15 -5.95 -9.98
CA TYR A 72 9.41 -6.44 -8.80
C TYR A 72 8.28 -5.49 -8.36
N GLY A 73 8.46 -4.19 -8.52
CA GLY A 73 7.40 -3.20 -8.25
C GLY A 73 6.44 -2.97 -9.42
N TYR A 74 6.58 -3.70 -10.54
CA TYR A 74 5.67 -3.60 -11.68
C TYR A 74 4.42 -4.48 -11.48
N ASN A 75 3.70 -4.24 -10.40
CA ASN A 75 2.47 -4.92 -10.01
C ASN A 75 1.40 -3.90 -9.61
N TYR A 76 0.22 -4.39 -9.20
CA TYR A 76 -0.90 -3.57 -8.77
C TYR A 76 -0.57 -2.64 -7.58
N LEU A 77 0.20 -3.15 -6.62
CA LEU A 77 0.55 -2.39 -5.42
C LEU A 77 1.63 -1.32 -5.68
N ARG A 78 2.37 -1.40 -6.80
CA ARG A 78 3.55 -0.57 -7.10
C ARG A 78 4.68 -0.74 -6.07
N LYS A 79 4.68 -1.85 -5.35
CA LYS A 79 5.65 -2.23 -4.30
C LYS A 79 6.20 -3.62 -4.59
N ASP A 80 7.31 -3.98 -3.97
CA ASP A 80 7.81 -5.36 -3.99
C ASP A 80 6.82 -6.26 -3.23
N ASP A 81 6.32 -7.30 -3.89
CA ASP A 81 5.32 -8.26 -3.40
C ASP A 81 5.93 -9.59 -2.93
N PHE A 82 7.22 -9.63 -2.61
CA PHE A 82 7.96 -10.84 -2.27
C PHE A 82 7.32 -11.66 -1.12
N GLU A 83 6.74 -10.99 -0.13
CA GLU A 83 6.12 -11.61 1.05
C GLU A 83 4.59 -11.74 0.91
N LEU A 84 4.07 -11.67 -0.32
CA LEU A 84 2.63 -11.69 -0.60
C LEU A 84 2.29 -12.71 -1.66
N MET A 85 1.22 -13.45 -1.45
CA MET A 85 0.62 -14.37 -2.40
C MET A 85 -0.72 -13.81 -2.87
N PRO A 86 -0.83 -13.26 -4.09
CA PRO A 86 -2.07 -12.70 -4.61
C PRO A 86 -3.05 -13.81 -5.02
N PHE A 87 -4.34 -13.56 -4.87
CA PHE A 87 -5.38 -14.37 -5.48
C PHE A 87 -5.39 -14.26 -7.01
N ALA A 88 -6.23 -15.02 -7.67
CA ALA A 88 -6.25 -15.14 -9.12
C ALA A 88 -6.41 -13.80 -9.84
N ASN A 89 -7.33 -12.93 -9.39
CA ASN A 89 -7.58 -11.65 -10.03
C ASN A 89 -6.78 -10.49 -9.41
N VAL A 90 -6.58 -9.43 -10.18
CA VAL A 90 -6.00 -8.16 -9.68
C VAL A 90 -7.00 -7.48 -8.76
N GLY A 91 -6.54 -6.99 -7.61
CA GLY A 91 -7.37 -6.29 -6.64
C GLY A 91 -8.08 -7.18 -5.62
N GLN A 92 -8.05 -8.48 -5.82
CA GLN A 92 -8.43 -9.44 -4.80
C GLN A 92 -7.41 -9.49 -3.65
N PRO A 93 -7.72 -10.16 -2.53
CA PRO A 93 -6.82 -10.29 -1.39
C PRO A 93 -5.43 -10.81 -1.71
N TYR A 94 -4.51 -10.52 -0.83
CA TYR A 94 -3.17 -11.10 -0.77
C TYR A 94 -3.04 -11.87 0.53
N ASN A 95 -2.67 -13.15 0.46
CA ASN A 95 -2.24 -13.88 1.63
C ASN A 95 -0.79 -13.50 1.98
N ARG A 96 -0.46 -13.45 3.27
CA ARG A 96 0.88 -13.07 3.74
C ARG A 96 1.77 -14.30 3.85
N LEU A 97 2.86 -14.32 3.09
CA LEU A 97 3.93 -15.32 3.23
C LEU A 97 4.97 -14.93 4.29
N GLY A 98 4.95 -13.68 4.77
CA GLY A 98 5.86 -13.17 5.77
C GLY A 98 5.14 -12.43 6.87
N ALA A 99 5.34 -12.83 8.15
CA ALA A 99 4.80 -12.11 9.29
C ALA A 99 5.63 -10.87 9.62
N ASP A 100 4.95 -9.80 10.00
CA ASP A 100 5.51 -8.59 10.59
C ASP A 100 4.53 -7.98 11.59
N PHE A 101 4.99 -7.79 12.81
CA PHE A 101 4.17 -7.36 13.94
C PHE A 101 4.44 -5.92 14.37
N ASP A 102 5.52 -5.29 13.89
CA ASP A 102 5.83 -3.91 14.28
C ASP A 102 4.72 -2.98 13.84
N ARG A 103 4.27 -2.14 14.77
CA ARG A 103 3.17 -1.21 14.58
C ARG A 103 3.72 0.21 14.55
N ASN A 104 3.31 0.98 13.55
CA ASN A 104 3.72 2.37 13.40
C ASN A 104 2.62 3.35 13.87
N ARG A 105 1.45 2.82 14.28
CA ARG A 105 0.30 3.62 14.73
C ARG A 105 -0.13 3.19 16.11
N LEU A 106 -0.38 4.18 16.96
CA LEU A 106 -0.76 4.01 18.35
C LEU A 106 -2.15 3.39 18.53
N TYR A 107 -3.08 3.63 17.59
CA TYR A 107 -4.49 3.26 17.72
C TYR A 107 -4.93 2.14 16.78
N PRO A 108 -6.02 1.41 17.13
CA PRO A 108 -6.56 0.32 16.32
C PRO A 108 -6.93 0.73 14.90
N PHE A 109 -6.85 -0.25 13.99
CA PHE A 109 -7.40 -0.12 12.64
C PHE A 109 -8.87 -0.52 12.59
N MET A 110 -9.52 -0.23 11.48
CA MET A 110 -10.91 -0.57 11.23
C MET A 110 -11.18 -2.06 11.21
N GLY A 111 -10.23 -2.88 10.76
CA GLY A 111 -10.42 -4.23 10.27
C GLY A 111 -10.61 -4.26 8.75
N ALA A 112 -11.13 -5.37 8.22
CA ALA A 112 -11.19 -5.66 6.78
C ALA A 112 -9.80 -5.54 6.12
N ASN A 113 -8.82 -6.19 6.75
CA ASN A 113 -7.40 -6.00 6.48
C ASN A 113 -6.99 -6.33 5.05
N THR A 114 -7.72 -7.26 4.38
CA THR A 114 -7.40 -7.65 3.01
C THR A 114 -7.75 -6.57 1.97
N LYS A 115 -8.63 -5.64 2.29
CA LYS A 115 -8.94 -4.49 1.42
C LYS A 115 -7.90 -3.37 1.52
N HIS A 116 -7.12 -3.31 2.62
CA HIS A 116 -6.18 -2.22 2.87
C HIS A 116 -4.86 -2.32 2.08
N PHE A 117 -4.56 -3.42 1.38
CA PHE A 117 -3.32 -3.53 0.59
C PHE A 117 -3.13 -2.41 -0.44
N ASN A 118 -4.19 -1.94 -1.06
CA ASN A 118 -4.16 -0.84 -2.03
C ASN A 118 -4.66 0.49 -1.46
N TYR A 119 -5.10 0.53 -0.22
CA TYR A 119 -5.49 1.76 0.44
C TYR A 119 -4.25 2.58 0.77
N LEU A 120 -4.17 3.82 0.28
CA LEU A 120 -3.05 4.70 0.55
C LEU A 120 -3.30 5.44 1.88
N GLU A 121 -2.44 5.19 2.84
CA GLU A 121 -2.46 5.87 4.13
C GLU A 121 -1.76 7.25 4.03
N VAL A 122 -1.73 8.01 5.13
CA VAL A 122 -1.11 9.36 5.14
C VAL A 122 0.34 9.29 4.68
N GLU A 123 1.07 8.29 5.14
CA GLU A 123 2.49 8.07 4.89
C GLU A 123 2.79 7.69 3.43
N ASP A 124 1.80 7.15 2.70
CA ASP A 124 1.95 6.74 1.30
C ASP A 124 1.80 7.92 0.31
N ILE A 125 1.37 9.09 0.77
CA ILE A 125 1.10 10.25 -0.11
C ILE A 125 2.36 11.09 -0.32
N PRO A 126 2.94 11.13 -1.53
CA PRO A 126 4.08 11.97 -1.84
C PRO A 126 3.67 13.42 -2.15
N TYR A 127 4.55 14.36 -1.82
CA TYR A 127 4.49 15.76 -2.21
C TYR A 127 5.61 16.06 -3.19
N TYR A 128 5.48 17.14 -3.95
CA TYR A 128 6.41 17.44 -5.03
C TYR A 128 6.94 18.86 -4.95
N ASN A 129 8.10 19.08 -5.59
CA ASN A 129 8.58 20.38 -6.01
C ASN A 129 9.37 20.18 -7.31
N VAL A 130 8.88 20.76 -8.41
CA VAL A 130 9.37 20.49 -9.77
C VAL A 130 9.65 21.79 -10.53
N PRO A 131 10.73 21.86 -11.31
CA PRO A 131 11.07 23.08 -12.06
C PRO A 131 10.15 23.31 -13.27
N THR A 132 9.62 22.24 -13.84
CA THR A 132 8.66 22.26 -14.96
C THR A 132 7.54 21.25 -14.67
N PRO A 133 6.37 21.37 -15.29
CA PRO A 133 5.31 20.37 -15.16
C PRO A 133 5.84 18.96 -15.44
N MET A 134 5.45 18.01 -14.59
CA MET A 134 5.84 16.61 -14.69
C MET A 134 4.60 15.71 -14.64
N THR A 135 4.55 14.73 -15.53
CA THR A 135 3.57 13.65 -15.48
C THR A 135 4.29 12.31 -15.30
N ASP A 136 3.87 11.54 -14.32
CA ASP A 136 4.20 10.11 -14.17
C ASP A 136 2.96 9.31 -14.57
N LEU A 137 3.09 8.48 -15.59
CA LEU A 137 2.03 7.63 -16.11
C LEU A 137 2.46 6.18 -16.03
N PHE A 138 1.76 5.38 -15.25
CA PHE A 138 1.85 3.93 -15.23
C PHE A 138 0.59 3.34 -15.85
N PHE A 139 0.78 2.42 -16.78
CA PHE A 139 -0.28 1.64 -17.40
C PHE A 139 0.08 0.16 -17.35
N LYS A 140 -0.89 -0.70 -17.07
CA LYS A 140 -0.77 -2.16 -17.09
C LYS A 140 -2.08 -2.81 -17.49
N THR A 141 -2.03 -3.84 -18.33
CA THR A 141 -3.20 -4.71 -18.61
C THR A 141 -3.56 -5.52 -17.35
N THR A 142 -4.85 -5.77 -17.15
CA THR A 142 -5.40 -6.65 -16.10
C THR A 142 -5.89 -7.97 -16.70
N PHE A 143 -6.61 -8.79 -15.92
CA PHE A 143 -7.24 -10.02 -16.41
C PHE A 143 -8.56 -9.73 -17.07
N GLU A 144 -8.85 -10.40 -18.16
CA GLU A 144 -10.09 -10.30 -18.92
C GLU A 144 -10.65 -8.87 -18.98
N GLN A 145 -10.55 -8.24 -20.11
CA GLN A 145 -11.16 -6.93 -20.40
C GLN A 145 -10.96 -5.85 -19.32
N GLY A 146 -9.73 -5.55 -18.94
CA GLY A 146 -9.49 -4.50 -17.98
C GLY A 146 -8.10 -3.87 -18.10
N GLN A 147 -7.93 -2.77 -17.37
CA GLN A 147 -6.66 -2.04 -17.34
C GLN A 147 -6.46 -1.36 -15.98
N MET A 148 -5.20 -1.13 -15.68
CA MET A 148 -4.76 -0.35 -14.54
C MET A 148 -4.05 0.92 -15.02
N LEU A 149 -4.43 2.03 -14.42
CA LEU A 149 -3.81 3.34 -14.62
C LEU A 149 -3.38 3.89 -13.26
N ASP A 150 -2.15 4.41 -13.17
CA ASP A 150 -1.73 5.27 -12.05
C ASP A 150 -1.03 6.49 -12.67
N ALA A 151 -1.68 7.63 -12.62
CA ALA A 151 -1.24 8.86 -13.24
C ALA A 151 -1.11 9.97 -12.21
N THR A 152 -0.01 10.69 -12.25
CA THR A 152 0.24 11.87 -11.43
C THR A 152 0.66 13.02 -12.32
N LEU A 153 -0.03 14.14 -12.22
CA LEU A 153 0.36 15.42 -12.80
C LEU A 153 0.76 16.36 -11.67
N THR A 154 1.97 16.89 -11.73
CA THR A 154 2.46 17.86 -10.74
C THR A 154 3.10 19.06 -11.41
N PHE A 155 2.89 20.23 -10.86
CA PHE A 155 3.45 21.49 -11.38
C PHE A 155 3.60 22.51 -10.26
N ASN A 156 4.59 23.37 -10.43
CA ASN A 156 4.77 24.53 -9.59
C ASN A 156 4.06 25.74 -10.23
N THR A 157 3.17 26.40 -9.50
CA THR A 157 2.57 27.69 -9.92
C THR A 157 3.50 28.86 -9.60
N SER A 158 4.45 28.64 -8.70
CA SER A 158 5.57 29.52 -8.36
C SER A 158 6.69 28.68 -7.80
N GLU A 159 7.90 29.23 -7.63
CA GLU A 159 9.04 28.53 -7.01
C GLU A 159 8.72 27.96 -5.62
N ARG A 160 7.65 28.43 -4.98
CA ARG A 160 7.29 28.16 -3.59
C ARG A 160 6.03 27.35 -3.41
N PHE A 161 5.22 27.19 -4.44
CA PHE A 161 3.97 26.49 -4.36
C PHE A 161 3.86 25.44 -5.46
N ASN A 162 3.79 24.19 -5.03
CA ASN A 162 3.52 23.04 -5.88
C ASN A 162 2.09 22.55 -5.64
N PHE A 163 1.47 22.09 -6.71
CA PHE A 163 0.20 21.40 -6.68
C PHE A 163 0.27 20.13 -7.52
N SER A 164 -0.34 19.05 -7.04
CA SER A 164 -0.48 17.82 -7.83
C SER A 164 -1.89 17.28 -7.82
N ILE A 165 -2.23 16.58 -8.90
CA ILE A 165 -3.44 15.77 -9.04
C ILE A 165 -2.98 14.38 -9.43
N ALA A 166 -3.51 13.36 -8.78
CA ALA A 166 -3.18 11.99 -9.09
C ALA A 166 -4.43 11.11 -9.03
N TYR A 167 -4.45 10.10 -9.89
CA TYR A 167 -5.47 9.07 -9.92
C TYR A 167 -4.82 7.71 -10.15
N LYS A 168 -5.12 6.77 -9.26
CA LYS A 168 -4.76 5.36 -9.41
C LYS A 168 -6.04 4.55 -9.44
N GLY A 169 -6.31 3.89 -10.54
CA GLY A 169 -7.50 3.07 -10.68
C GLY A 169 -7.28 1.86 -11.54
N PHE A 170 -8.09 0.85 -11.34
CA PHE A 170 -8.13 -0.32 -12.19
C PHE A 170 -9.54 -0.90 -12.23
N ARG A 171 -9.78 -1.69 -13.25
CA ARG A 171 -10.86 -2.65 -13.34
C ARG A 171 -10.30 -3.95 -13.90
N SER A 172 -10.72 -5.08 -13.34
CA SER A 172 -10.35 -6.42 -13.79
C SER A 172 -11.52 -7.35 -13.62
N LEU A 173 -11.98 -7.95 -14.71
CA LEU A 173 -13.14 -8.85 -14.68
C LEU A 173 -12.82 -10.17 -13.97
N GLY A 174 -11.55 -10.63 -14.08
CA GLY A 174 -11.14 -11.94 -13.58
C GLY A 174 -11.53 -13.07 -14.53
N LYS A 175 -11.03 -14.28 -14.24
CA LYS A 175 -11.29 -15.47 -15.05
C LYS A 175 -12.40 -16.36 -14.51
N TYR A 176 -12.65 -16.31 -13.20
CA TYR A 176 -13.65 -17.12 -12.52
C TYR A 176 -14.99 -16.39 -12.47
N GLN A 177 -16.07 -17.13 -12.20
CA GLN A 177 -17.40 -16.57 -12.01
C GLN A 177 -17.38 -15.58 -10.83
N PHE A 178 -18.08 -14.46 -10.98
CA PHE A 178 -18.29 -13.45 -9.94
C PHE A 178 -17.00 -13.07 -9.22
N ASN A 179 -16.05 -12.53 -9.99
CA ASN A 179 -14.67 -12.30 -9.55
C ASN A 179 -14.15 -10.92 -10.00
N GLN A 180 -15.04 -10.01 -10.37
CA GLN A 180 -14.63 -8.65 -10.77
C GLN A 180 -14.06 -7.89 -9.58
N ALA A 181 -13.03 -7.12 -9.84
CA ALA A 181 -12.46 -6.19 -8.88
C ALA A 181 -12.19 -4.83 -9.53
N GLU A 182 -12.44 -3.78 -8.79
CA GLU A 182 -12.20 -2.41 -9.23
C GLU A 182 -11.76 -1.51 -8.07
N SER A 183 -11.03 -0.47 -8.37
CA SER A 183 -10.62 0.53 -7.40
C SER A 183 -10.41 1.88 -8.06
N GLY A 184 -10.77 2.93 -7.36
CA GLY A 184 -10.46 4.32 -7.66
C GLY A 184 -9.78 4.99 -6.48
N ASN A 185 -8.67 5.66 -6.72
CA ASN A 185 -7.97 6.45 -5.74
C ASN A 185 -7.62 7.80 -6.34
N PHE A 186 -8.42 8.80 -6.01
CA PHE A 186 -8.19 10.19 -6.39
C PHE A 186 -7.50 10.93 -5.26
N ARG A 187 -6.46 11.68 -5.57
CA ARG A 187 -5.72 12.49 -4.59
C ARG A 187 -5.23 13.80 -5.18
N THR A 188 -5.23 14.81 -4.35
CA THR A 188 -4.60 16.10 -4.66
C THR A 188 -3.64 16.46 -3.53
N THR A 189 -2.49 17.03 -3.86
CA THR A 189 -1.51 17.48 -2.86
C THR A 189 -1.10 18.93 -3.11
N ALA A 190 -0.81 19.64 -2.04
CA ALA A 190 -0.23 20.97 -2.08
C ALA A 190 1.01 21.02 -1.18
N ASN A 191 2.06 21.69 -1.65
CA ASN A 191 3.29 21.92 -0.89
C ASN A 191 3.69 23.40 -1.05
N TYR A 192 3.80 24.10 0.07
CA TYR A 192 4.11 25.52 0.09
C TYR A 192 5.26 25.85 1.04
N VAL A 193 6.14 26.76 0.61
CA VAL A 193 7.25 27.26 1.44
C VAL A 193 7.33 28.77 1.27
N THR A 194 7.41 29.53 2.35
CA THR A 194 7.59 30.99 2.29
C THR A 194 8.97 31.38 1.72
N HIS A 195 9.12 32.62 1.29
CA HIS A 195 10.38 33.13 0.70
C HIS A 195 11.59 33.00 1.64
N ASN A 196 11.38 33.23 2.92
CA ASN A 196 12.42 33.06 3.93
C ASN A 196 12.56 31.60 4.41
N GLY A 197 11.82 30.65 3.83
CA GLY A 197 11.80 29.24 4.17
C GLY A 197 11.27 28.90 5.55
N ARG A 198 10.87 29.90 6.37
CA ARG A 198 10.50 29.70 7.78
C ARG A 198 9.17 29.00 7.97
N TYR A 199 8.18 29.26 7.11
CA TYR A 199 6.90 28.60 7.14
C TYR A 199 6.80 27.59 6.00
N ARG A 200 6.38 26.37 6.33
CA ARG A 200 6.17 25.23 5.40
C ARG A 200 4.80 24.64 5.66
N LEU A 201 4.11 24.33 4.58
CA LEU A 201 2.79 23.72 4.60
C LEU A 201 2.74 22.57 3.61
N ARG A 202 2.17 21.45 4.03
CA ARG A 202 1.74 20.35 3.15
C ARG A 202 0.29 20.03 3.43
N ALA A 203 -0.46 19.75 2.41
CA ALA A 203 -1.84 19.34 2.53
C ALA A 203 -2.20 18.34 1.45
N HIS A 204 -3.11 17.41 1.75
CA HIS A 204 -3.71 16.55 0.74
C HIS A 204 -5.17 16.24 1.03
N ILE A 205 -5.88 15.91 -0.05
CA ILE A 205 -7.20 15.30 -0.01
C ILE A 205 -7.07 13.96 -0.75
N ALA A 206 -7.58 12.89 -0.18
CA ALA A 206 -7.67 11.58 -0.81
C ALA A 206 -9.10 11.04 -0.73
N ALA A 207 -9.61 10.52 -1.85
CA ALA A 207 -10.87 9.80 -1.92
C ALA A 207 -10.60 8.45 -2.59
N GLN A 208 -10.94 7.35 -1.91
CA GLN A 208 -10.54 6.01 -2.28
C GLN A 208 -11.73 5.06 -2.18
N ASP A 209 -11.86 4.19 -3.16
CA ASP A 209 -12.81 3.08 -3.16
C ASP A 209 -12.11 1.81 -3.65
N ILE A 210 -12.45 0.69 -3.03
CA ILE A 210 -11.96 -0.64 -3.37
C ILE A 210 -13.16 -1.58 -3.30
N VAL A 211 -13.53 -2.14 -4.43
CA VAL A 211 -14.72 -2.99 -4.59
C VAL A 211 -14.30 -4.32 -5.19
N THR A 212 -14.78 -5.41 -4.62
CA THR A 212 -14.61 -6.76 -5.17
C THR A 212 -15.91 -7.52 -5.11
N GLU A 213 -16.26 -8.19 -6.20
CA GLU A 213 -17.20 -9.30 -6.15
C GLU A 213 -16.59 -10.42 -5.33
N GLU A 214 -17.39 -11.02 -4.48
CA GLU A 214 -17.00 -12.12 -3.60
C GLU A 214 -17.79 -13.37 -4.01
N ASN A 215 -17.08 -14.48 -4.23
CA ASN A 215 -17.67 -15.72 -4.72
C ASN A 215 -17.53 -16.92 -3.78
N GLY A 216 -16.89 -16.73 -2.62
CA GLY A 216 -16.71 -17.79 -1.61
C GLY A 216 -15.62 -18.82 -1.96
N GLY A 217 -14.94 -18.68 -3.12
CA GLY A 217 -13.97 -19.64 -3.62
C GLY A 217 -14.58 -20.75 -4.47
N LEU A 218 -13.75 -21.71 -4.87
CA LEU A 218 -14.15 -22.86 -5.69
C LEU A 218 -15.04 -23.82 -4.88
N LEU A 219 -16.11 -24.31 -5.49
CA LEU A 219 -17.02 -25.26 -4.86
C LEU A 219 -16.50 -26.71 -4.96
N GLU A 220 -16.08 -27.14 -6.14
CA GLU A 220 -15.67 -28.51 -6.45
C GLU A 220 -14.23 -28.54 -6.99
N LYS A 221 -13.25 -28.10 -6.15
CA LYS A 221 -11.88 -27.87 -6.60
C LYS A 221 -11.20 -29.11 -7.18
N GLU A 222 -11.39 -30.30 -6.58
CA GLU A 222 -10.76 -31.55 -7.04
C GLU A 222 -11.32 -31.99 -8.40
N LEU A 223 -12.64 -31.84 -8.61
CA LEU A 223 -13.33 -32.29 -9.82
C LEU A 223 -13.16 -31.31 -10.97
N GLN A 224 -13.10 -30.01 -10.69
CA GLN A 224 -13.15 -29.00 -11.74
C GLN A 224 -11.82 -28.28 -11.94
N PHE A 225 -11.10 -27.91 -10.89
CA PHE A 225 -9.85 -27.17 -11.00
C PHE A 225 -8.61 -28.07 -11.15
N GLU A 226 -8.53 -29.14 -10.33
CA GLU A 226 -7.36 -30.04 -10.28
C GLU A 226 -7.43 -31.17 -11.33
N SER A 227 -8.60 -31.49 -11.84
CA SER A 227 -8.84 -32.66 -12.70
C SER A 227 -8.19 -32.60 -14.11
N GLU A 228 -7.62 -31.51 -14.53
CA GLU A 228 -7.10 -31.31 -15.90
C GLU A 228 -8.14 -31.55 -17.02
N ASP A 229 -9.43 -31.60 -16.70
CA ASP A 229 -10.49 -31.75 -17.68
C ASP A 229 -10.50 -30.52 -18.62
N PRO A 230 -10.44 -30.76 -19.96
CA PRO A 230 -10.44 -29.66 -20.93
C PRO A 230 -11.63 -28.71 -20.82
N GLU A 231 -12.76 -29.15 -20.29
CA GLU A 231 -13.93 -28.31 -20.07
C GLU A 231 -13.63 -27.15 -19.13
N PHE A 232 -12.86 -27.37 -18.07
CA PHE A 232 -12.53 -26.39 -17.03
C PHE A 232 -11.27 -25.58 -17.32
N THR A 233 -10.67 -25.76 -18.51
CA THR A 233 -9.63 -24.84 -19.00
C THR A 233 -10.17 -23.43 -19.14
N ASP A 234 -11.45 -23.27 -19.50
CA ASP A 234 -12.21 -22.04 -19.35
C ASP A 234 -12.67 -21.90 -17.89
N ARG A 235 -11.92 -21.15 -17.10
CA ARG A 235 -12.16 -20.97 -15.65
C ARG A 235 -13.52 -20.38 -15.32
N SER A 236 -14.22 -19.74 -16.27
CA SER A 236 -15.58 -19.24 -16.08
C SER A 236 -16.64 -20.34 -15.95
N ARG A 237 -16.27 -21.59 -16.27
CA ARG A 237 -17.13 -22.77 -16.13
C ARG A 237 -17.01 -23.47 -14.79
N ILE A 238 -16.00 -23.11 -13.98
CA ILE A 238 -15.80 -23.68 -12.67
C ILE A 238 -16.84 -23.08 -11.70
N ASP A 239 -17.49 -23.94 -10.95
CA ASP A 239 -18.49 -23.55 -9.99
C ASP A 239 -17.86 -22.89 -8.75
N VAL A 240 -18.53 -21.85 -8.26
CA VAL A 240 -18.14 -21.11 -7.06
C VAL A 240 -19.25 -21.17 -6.02
N VAL A 241 -18.92 -20.90 -4.76
CA VAL A 241 -19.86 -21.09 -3.65
C VAL A 241 -21.09 -20.17 -3.77
N PHE A 242 -20.93 -18.94 -4.23
CA PHE A 242 -22.03 -17.99 -4.51
C PHE A 242 -21.63 -16.93 -5.54
N ILE A 243 -22.63 -16.27 -6.12
CA ILE A 243 -22.45 -15.28 -7.21
C ILE A 243 -23.25 -13.99 -6.94
N ASN A 244 -23.42 -13.58 -5.69
CA ASN A 244 -24.34 -12.52 -5.32
C ASN A 244 -23.86 -11.64 -4.17
N ALA A 245 -22.55 -11.65 -3.87
CA ALA A 245 -21.97 -10.88 -2.79
C ALA A 245 -20.88 -9.90 -3.26
N GLU A 246 -20.79 -8.75 -2.62
CA GLU A 246 -19.80 -7.69 -2.90
C GLU A 246 -19.22 -7.16 -1.59
N GLY A 247 -17.90 -7.03 -1.54
CA GLY A 247 -17.17 -6.37 -0.45
C GLY A 247 -16.62 -5.02 -0.89
N LYS A 248 -16.86 -3.97 -0.10
CA LYS A 248 -16.48 -2.59 -0.43
C LYS A 248 -15.83 -1.86 0.72
N LEU A 249 -14.63 -1.29 0.47
CA LEU A 249 -13.98 -0.33 1.36
C LEU A 249 -13.97 1.04 0.70
N LEU A 250 -14.48 2.06 1.39
CA LEU A 250 -14.47 3.44 0.92
C LEU A 250 -13.90 4.35 2.00
N GLY A 251 -13.03 5.29 1.59
CA GLY A 251 -12.42 6.25 2.50
C GLY A 251 -12.27 7.63 1.91
N LYS A 252 -12.39 8.66 2.75
CA LYS A 252 -12.11 10.05 2.41
C LYS A 252 -11.27 10.66 3.51
N ARG A 253 -10.15 11.29 3.13
CA ARG A 253 -9.21 11.90 4.07
C ARG A 253 -8.84 13.30 3.68
N TYR A 254 -8.74 14.15 4.72
CA TYR A 254 -8.21 15.50 4.68
C TYR A 254 -7.01 15.55 5.61
N PHE A 255 -5.88 15.99 5.07
CA PHE A 255 -4.61 16.09 5.79
C PHE A 255 -4.02 17.47 5.64
N PHE A 256 -3.41 17.95 6.71
CA PHE A 256 -2.77 19.25 6.79
C PHE A 256 -1.60 19.19 7.78
N ASP A 257 -0.41 19.59 7.34
CA ASP A 257 0.81 19.61 8.13
C ASP A 257 1.56 20.92 7.91
N GLN A 258 1.76 21.68 8.97
CA GLN A 258 2.44 22.98 8.92
C GLN A 258 3.54 23.09 9.96
N GLU A 259 4.60 23.80 9.59
CA GLU A 259 5.73 24.09 10.46
C GLU A 259 6.16 25.54 10.33
N TYR A 260 6.57 26.13 11.45
CA TYR A 260 7.16 27.46 11.51
C TYR A 260 8.46 27.46 12.31
N THR A 261 9.57 27.84 11.67
CA THR A 261 10.86 28.02 12.33
C THR A 261 10.92 29.38 13.03
N ILE A 262 10.81 29.36 14.37
CA ILE A 262 10.73 30.57 15.21
C ILE A 262 12.12 31.23 15.30
N ALA A 263 13.16 30.42 15.50
CA ALA A 263 14.52 30.89 15.74
C ALA A 263 15.53 30.00 15.01
N GLY A 264 16.66 30.60 14.68
CA GLY A 264 17.80 29.88 14.06
C GLY A 264 17.75 29.85 12.53
N GLU A 265 18.55 28.94 11.98
CA GLU A 265 18.72 28.74 10.54
C GLU A 265 17.60 27.89 9.97
N VAL A 266 17.17 28.18 8.75
CA VAL A 266 16.21 27.34 8.01
C VAL A 266 16.97 26.24 7.30
N GLN A 267 16.50 25.01 7.40
CA GLN A 267 17.09 23.87 6.72
C GLN A 267 16.90 23.98 5.20
N ASP A 268 17.99 24.26 4.48
CA ASP A 268 17.99 24.38 3.02
C ASP A 268 18.48 23.10 2.32
N SER A 269 19.14 22.21 3.03
CA SER A 269 19.63 20.93 2.48
C SER A 269 19.76 19.85 3.55
N ALA A 270 19.59 18.59 3.17
CA ALA A 270 19.67 17.41 4.03
C ALA A 270 21.06 17.15 4.67
N LYS A 271 22.07 17.98 4.43
CA LYS A 271 23.45 17.69 4.82
C LYS A 271 23.93 18.32 6.13
N VAL A 272 23.27 19.34 6.63
CA VAL A 272 23.70 20.02 7.87
C VAL A 272 22.49 20.28 8.75
N GLN A 273 22.50 19.71 9.96
CA GLN A 273 21.46 20.03 10.94
C GLN A 273 21.59 21.51 11.36
N PRO A 274 20.59 22.34 11.12
CA PRO A 274 20.63 23.73 11.53
C PRO A 274 20.47 23.84 13.07
N ASN A 275 21.02 24.91 13.65
CA ASN A 275 20.60 25.30 15.01
C ASN A 275 19.27 26.02 14.89
N SER A 276 18.17 25.37 15.26
CA SER A 276 16.84 25.94 15.07
C SER A 276 15.81 25.43 16.08
N ILE A 277 14.79 26.24 16.25
CA ILE A 277 13.57 25.88 16.97
C ILE A 277 12.40 26.00 16.00
N THR A 278 11.65 24.92 15.82
CA THR A 278 10.50 24.85 14.92
C THR A 278 9.27 24.38 15.69
N LEU A 279 8.14 25.07 15.53
CA LEU A 279 6.84 24.60 15.97
C LEU A 279 6.09 24.03 14.78
N GLY A 280 5.30 23.00 15.00
CA GLY A 280 4.48 22.41 13.96
C GLY A 280 3.13 21.93 14.50
N HIS A 281 2.24 21.73 13.55
CA HIS A 281 0.89 21.21 13.79
C HIS A 281 0.51 20.30 12.62
N GLU A 282 0.00 19.12 12.97
CA GLU A 282 -0.52 18.14 12.04
C GLU A 282 -1.98 17.86 12.34
N PHE A 283 -2.79 17.77 11.31
CA PHE A 283 -4.21 17.47 11.39
C PHE A 283 -4.58 16.44 10.33
N THR A 284 -5.32 15.41 10.74
CA THR A 284 -5.94 14.44 9.84
C THR A 284 -7.40 14.26 10.24
N TYR A 285 -8.28 14.31 9.27
CA TYR A 285 -9.66 13.88 9.42
C TYR A 285 -9.96 12.83 8.36
N GLU A 286 -10.40 11.66 8.80
CA GLU A 286 -10.70 10.54 7.90
C GLU A 286 -12.05 9.93 8.22
N THR A 287 -12.78 9.57 7.16
CA THR A 287 -13.99 8.75 7.25
C THR A 287 -13.81 7.54 6.36
N LYS A 288 -14.01 6.35 6.94
CA LYS A 288 -13.98 5.07 6.23
C LYS A 288 -15.26 4.30 6.48
N TYR A 289 -15.62 3.41 5.56
CA TYR A 289 -16.53 2.32 5.86
C TYR A 289 -16.15 1.07 5.09
N TYR A 290 -16.34 -0.07 5.72
CA TYR A 290 -16.37 -1.38 5.08
C TYR A 290 -17.82 -1.83 4.99
N GLN A 291 -18.22 -2.35 3.84
CA GLN A 291 -19.59 -2.82 3.59
C GLN A 291 -19.55 -4.15 2.85
N PHE A 292 -20.24 -5.14 3.37
CA PHE A 292 -20.54 -6.41 2.71
C PHE A 292 -22.01 -6.44 2.34
N ILE A 293 -22.29 -6.72 1.07
CA ILE A 293 -23.65 -6.80 0.54
C ILE A 293 -23.83 -8.17 -0.07
N GLN A 294 -24.96 -8.82 0.25
CA GLN A 294 -25.35 -10.07 -0.40
C GLN A 294 -26.86 -10.07 -0.70
N ALA A 295 -27.21 -10.28 -1.98
CA ALA A 295 -28.59 -10.17 -2.45
C ALA A 295 -29.55 -11.23 -1.89
N ALA A 296 -29.04 -12.42 -1.56
CA ALA A 296 -29.75 -13.49 -0.91
C ALA A 296 -28.82 -14.22 0.05
N GLN A 297 -29.33 -14.68 1.18
CA GLN A 297 -28.56 -15.46 2.15
C GLN A 297 -27.89 -16.68 1.51
N ASN A 298 -26.82 -17.15 2.12
CA ASN A 298 -26.11 -18.37 1.74
C ASN A 298 -25.71 -19.15 3.00
N ASP A 299 -25.94 -20.46 3.00
CA ASP A 299 -25.62 -21.34 4.14
C ASP A 299 -24.12 -21.37 4.48
N PHE A 300 -23.25 -20.91 3.55
CA PHE A 300 -21.84 -20.73 3.79
C PHE A 300 -21.53 -19.81 4.98
N PHE A 301 -22.37 -18.80 5.21
CA PHE A 301 -22.26 -17.90 6.37
C PHE A 301 -23.28 -18.21 7.48
N GLY A 302 -24.15 -19.20 7.29
CA GLY A 302 -25.13 -19.66 8.26
C GLY A 302 -26.47 -18.91 8.22
N ALA A 303 -27.18 -18.93 9.34
CA ALA A 303 -28.49 -18.31 9.46
C ALA A 303 -28.43 -16.78 9.48
N VAL A 304 -29.48 -16.14 8.95
CA VAL A 304 -29.59 -14.68 8.93
C VAL A 304 -30.73 -14.17 9.80
N LEU A 305 -30.57 -12.97 10.33
CA LEU A 305 -31.62 -12.20 11.00
C LEU A 305 -32.52 -11.52 9.95
N LEU A 306 -31.93 -10.95 8.92
CA LEU A 306 -32.65 -10.27 7.85
C LEU A 306 -31.96 -10.49 6.50
N SER A 307 -32.74 -10.65 5.42
CA SER A 307 -32.26 -10.73 4.05
C SER A 307 -32.97 -9.67 3.19
N PRO A 308 -32.29 -8.99 2.25
CA PRO A 308 -30.87 -9.13 1.86
C PRO A 308 -29.90 -8.64 2.94
N VAL A 309 -28.68 -9.19 2.92
CA VAL A 309 -27.60 -8.80 3.84
C VAL A 309 -26.98 -7.49 3.40
N ASN A 310 -26.77 -6.57 4.33
CA ASN A 310 -26.14 -5.27 4.09
C ASN A 310 -25.39 -4.79 5.33
N ASP A 311 -24.29 -5.45 5.63
CA ASP A 311 -23.47 -5.17 6.79
C ASP A 311 -22.57 -3.99 6.51
N LYS A 312 -22.57 -2.99 7.39
CA LYS A 312 -21.77 -1.78 7.20
C LYS A 312 -21.16 -1.31 8.50
N ALA A 313 -19.84 -1.48 8.60
CA ALA A 313 -19.01 -0.90 9.64
C ALA A 313 -18.46 0.47 9.20
N ASN A 314 -18.59 1.48 10.03
CA ASN A 314 -18.12 2.83 9.75
C ASN A 314 -17.01 3.21 10.75
N LEU A 315 -16.03 4.00 10.30
CA LEU A 315 -15.00 4.58 11.16
C LEU A 315 -14.81 6.05 10.80
N LYS A 316 -14.88 6.92 11.79
CA LYS A 316 -14.51 8.33 11.69
C LYS A 316 -13.38 8.59 12.67
N THR A 317 -12.32 9.24 12.19
CA THR A 317 -11.17 9.59 13.03
C THR A 317 -10.77 11.04 12.82
N MET A 318 -10.33 11.69 13.91
CA MET A 318 -9.70 12.99 13.88
C MET A 318 -8.42 12.94 14.69
N TYR A 319 -7.29 13.28 14.07
CA TYR A 319 -5.99 13.32 14.69
C TYR A 319 -5.43 14.73 14.65
N ASN A 320 -5.07 15.26 15.82
CA ASN A 320 -4.43 16.55 15.99
C ASN A 320 -3.16 16.40 16.78
N ARG A 321 -2.03 16.83 16.24
CA ARG A 321 -0.73 16.80 16.91
C ARG A 321 -0.04 18.16 16.82
N VAL A 322 0.40 18.70 17.93
CA VAL A 322 1.31 19.85 17.98
C VAL A 322 2.69 19.37 18.40
N HIS A 323 3.73 19.93 17.80
CA HIS A 323 5.10 19.54 18.13
C HIS A 323 6.03 20.75 18.22
N ALA A 324 7.08 20.59 19.03
CA ALA A 324 8.20 21.51 19.10
C ALA A 324 9.49 20.73 18.80
N ARG A 325 10.23 21.16 17.76
CA ARG A 325 11.48 20.55 17.35
C ARG A 325 12.63 21.48 17.66
N PHE A 326 13.58 20.98 18.42
CA PHE A 326 14.86 21.61 18.70
C PHE A 326 15.96 20.87 17.94
N SER A 327 16.64 21.57 17.04
CA SER A 327 17.78 21.03 16.29
C SER A 327 19.05 21.74 16.70
N ASN A 328 20.11 20.97 16.97
CA ASN A 328 21.42 21.47 17.34
C ASN A 328 22.53 20.55 16.77
N ARG A 329 23.59 21.14 16.22
CA ARG A 329 24.71 20.38 15.63
C ARG A 329 25.38 19.44 16.62
N THR A 330 25.48 19.85 17.89
CA THR A 330 26.14 19.06 18.94
C THR A 330 25.20 18.06 19.59
N LEU A 331 23.97 18.43 19.88
CA LEU A 331 23.00 17.61 20.61
C LEU A 331 22.14 16.72 19.72
N GLY A 332 22.00 17.04 18.42
CA GLY A 332 21.09 16.36 17.50
C GLY A 332 19.76 17.08 17.38
N THR A 333 18.74 16.35 16.94
CA THR A 333 17.38 16.84 16.82
C THR A 333 16.50 16.13 17.85
N LEU A 334 15.82 16.90 18.66
CA LEU A 334 14.82 16.46 19.63
C LEU A 334 13.46 17.07 19.23
N THR A 335 12.44 16.25 19.08
CA THR A 335 11.07 16.68 18.85
C THR A 335 10.22 16.21 20.02
N GLY A 336 9.51 17.09 20.71
CA GLY A 336 8.47 16.74 21.66
C GLY A 336 7.11 17.06 21.07
N TYR A 337 6.10 16.23 21.32
CA TYR A 337 4.76 16.43 20.80
C TYR A 337 3.68 16.00 21.78
N ALA A 338 2.50 16.58 21.60
CA ALA A 338 1.26 16.18 22.24
C ALA A 338 0.11 16.26 21.25
N GLY A 339 -0.90 15.47 21.46
CA GLY A 339 -2.03 15.47 20.55
C GLY A 339 -3.29 14.84 21.13
N ILE A 340 -4.32 14.90 20.31
CA ILE A 340 -5.63 14.33 20.58
C ILE A 340 -6.02 13.46 19.37
N TYR A 341 -6.54 12.29 19.68
CA TYR A 341 -7.13 11.39 18.71
C TYR A 341 -8.57 11.09 19.08
N ASP A 342 -9.51 11.49 18.25
CA ASP A 342 -10.92 11.17 18.39
C ASP A 342 -11.26 10.04 17.42
N TYR A 343 -12.01 9.05 17.87
CA TYR A 343 -12.49 7.96 17.04
C TYR A 343 -13.96 7.66 17.31
N ASN A 344 -14.65 7.21 16.26
CA ASN A 344 -15.98 6.62 16.36
C ASN A 344 -16.08 5.50 15.32
N TYR A 345 -16.08 4.26 15.81
CA TYR A 345 -16.34 3.05 15.04
C TYR A 345 -17.77 2.60 15.32
N PHE A 346 -18.64 2.52 14.30
CA PHE A 346 -20.07 2.35 14.55
C PHE A 346 -20.81 1.59 13.42
N PHE A 347 -21.92 0.98 13.86
CA PHE A 347 -22.97 0.40 13.05
C PHE A 347 -24.22 1.25 13.09
N ASN A 348 -25.29 0.88 12.35
CA ASN A 348 -26.48 1.71 12.21
C ASN A 348 -27.50 1.51 13.34
N SER A 349 -27.42 0.40 14.11
CA SER A 349 -28.39 0.04 15.12
C SER A 349 -27.80 -0.84 16.23
N ILE A 350 -28.36 -0.77 17.40
CA ILE A 350 -28.08 -1.70 18.51
C ILE A 350 -28.70 -3.05 18.19
N LEU A 351 -27.93 -4.12 18.35
CA LEU A 351 -28.44 -5.47 18.22
C LEU A 351 -28.79 -6.04 19.60
N ILE A 352 -30.01 -6.53 19.75
CA ILE A 352 -30.48 -7.19 20.96
C ILE A 352 -30.89 -8.60 20.59
N THR A 353 -30.21 -9.59 21.13
CA THR A 353 -30.55 -11.00 21.05
C THR A 353 -31.07 -11.49 22.40
N ASP A 354 -31.59 -12.72 22.48
CA ASP A 354 -32.03 -13.32 23.73
C ASP A 354 -30.88 -13.48 24.76
N GLU A 355 -29.63 -13.54 24.29
CA GLU A 355 -28.45 -13.81 25.12
C GLU A 355 -27.66 -12.59 25.44
N GLN A 356 -27.64 -11.58 24.54
CA GLN A 356 -26.76 -10.41 24.69
C GLN A 356 -27.32 -9.15 24.00
N ARG A 357 -26.86 -8.01 24.51
CA ARG A 357 -26.98 -6.72 23.86
C ARG A 357 -25.61 -6.35 23.29
N ILE A 358 -25.54 -6.01 22.02
CA ILE A 358 -24.36 -5.53 21.32
C ILE A 358 -24.60 -4.05 21.01
N ASP A 359 -23.73 -3.20 21.50
CA ASP A 359 -23.81 -1.75 21.28
C ASP A 359 -23.51 -1.43 19.81
N ASP A 360 -24.00 -0.28 19.37
CA ASP A 360 -23.85 0.17 17.99
C ASP A 360 -22.52 0.87 17.71
N GLN A 361 -21.74 1.24 18.75
CA GLN A 361 -20.52 2.02 18.55
C GLN A 361 -19.45 1.81 19.63
N LEU A 362 -18.21 2.07 19.22
CA LEU A 362 -17.05 2.31 20.07
C LEU A 362 -16.54 3.70 19.74
N GLU A 363 -16.64 4.64 20.69
CA GLU A 363 -16.18 6.00 20.51
C GLU A 363 -15.34 6.45 21.68
N GLY A 364 -14.39 7.34 21.45
CA GLY A 364 -13.54 7.89 22.49
C GLY A 364 -12.66 9.02 22.01
N GLN A 365 -12.05 9.66 22.99
CA GLN A 365 -11.05 10.70 22.79
C GLN A 365 -9.80 10.37 23.60
N GLU A 366 -8.70 10.20 22.88
CA GLU A 366 -7.41 9.84 23.44
C GLU A 366 -6.47 11.05 23.46
N VAL A 367 -5.83 11.30 24.58
CA VAL A 367 -4.77 12.30 24.70
C VAL A 367 -3.44 11.59 24.76
N PHE A 368 -2.52 11.95 23.87
CA PHE A 368 -1.21 11.31 23.77
C PHE A 368 -0.08 12.33 23.83
N VAL A 369 1.07 11.87 24.27
CA VAL A 369 2.33 12.61 24.26
C VAL A 369 3.42 11.73 23.65
N GLY A 370 4.47 12.37 23.15
CA GLY A 370 5.61 11.61 22.64
C GLY A 370 6.82 12.46 22.33
N GLY A 371 7.86 11.79 21.87
CA GLY A 371 9.11 12.41 21.51
C GLY A 371 9.89 11.62 20.52
N GLU A 372 10.64 12.32 19.67
CA GLU A 372 11.54 11.76 18.66
C GLU A 372 12.94 12.32 18.91
N TYR A 373 13.95 11.48 18.75
CA TYR A 373 15.35 11.88 18.83
C TYR A 373 16.14 11.33 17.68
N THR A 374 16.95 12.18 17.05
CA THR A 374 17.87 11.78 15.96
C THR A 374 19.22 12.45 16.15
N LYS A 375 20.29 11.65 16.09
CA LYS A 375 21.66 12.12 16.18
C LYS A 375 22.57 11.33 15.27
N GLN A 376 23.40 12.06 14.53
CA GLN A 376 24.52 11.48 13.77
C GLN A 376 25.86 11.92 14.38
N ILE A 377 26.74 10.98 14.66
CA ILE A 377 28.09 11.22 15.19
C ILE A 377 29.08 10.40 14.36
N GLY A 378 29.79 11.05 13.44
CA GLY A 378 30.68 10.34 12.52
C GLY A 378 29.91 9.31 11.68
N GLY A 379 30.28 8.03 11.80
CA GLY A 379 29.59 6.93 11.14
C GLY A 379 28.36 6.40 11.89
N PHE A 380 28.12 6.82 13.12
CA PHE A 380 26.96 6.42 13.91
C PHE A 380 25.74 7.29 13.62
N LEU A 381 24.60 6.64 13.43
CA LEU A 381 23.28 7.26 13.40
C LEU A 381 22.42 6.60 14.48
N VAL A 382 21.85 7.40 15.39
CA VAL A 382 20.89 6.93 16.39
C VAL A 382 19.60 7.70 16.19
N ASN A 383 18.51 7.00 16.12
CA ASN A 383 17.15 7.55 16.12
C ASN A 383 16.25 6.70 17.01
N GLY A 384 15.27 7.35 17.60
CA GLY A 384 14.24 6.71 18.41
C GLY A 384 13.02 7.60 18.51
N ASP A 385 11.89 6.97 18.71
CA ASP A 385 10.60 7.63 18.97
C ASP A 385 9.83 6.88 20.04
N LEU A 386 9.07 7.62 20.80
CA LEU A 386 8.16 7.12 21.85
C LEU A 386 6.85 7.89 21.74
N ALA A 387 5.74 7.18 21.72
CA ALA A 387 4.40 7.72 21.88
C ALA A 387 3.69 6.97 23.01
N TYR A 388 2.89 7.68 23.80
CA TYR A 388 2.15 7.12 24.91
C TYR A 388 0.81 7.84 25.09
N THR A 389 -0.28 7.09 25.26
CA THR A 389 -1.60 7.62 25.58
C THR A 389 -1.67 7.91 27.08
N VAL A 390 -1.89 9.17 27.46
CA VAL A 390 -1.93 9.64 28.86
C VAL A 390 -3.33 9.71 29.44
N ALA A 391 -4.37 9.78 28.59
CA ALA A 391 -5.76 9.78 28.99
C ALA A 391 -6.64 9.29 27.84
N GLY A 392 -7.71 8.57 28.17
CA GLY A 392 -8.65 7.93 27.27
C GLY A 392 -8.82 6.46 27.62
N ASP A 393 -9.57 5.74 26.80
CA ASP A 393 -9.89 4.31 27.01
C ASP A 393 -8.85 3.38 26.35
N LEU A 394 -8.08 3.89 25.38
CA LEU A 394 -7.01 3.15 24.67
C LEU A 394 -5.65 3.54 25.27
N THR A 395 -5.25 2.86 26.36
CA THR A 395 -3.96 3.13 27.07
C THR A 395 -2.81 2.44 26.40
N ASP A 396 -2.38 2.94 25.25
CA ASP A 396 -1.42 2.30 24.37
C ASP A 396 -0.07 3.05 24.33
N TYR A 397 0.98 2.35 23.87
CA TYR A 397 2.29 2.96 23.63
C TYR A 397 3.01 2.34 22.43
N ILE A 398 3.92 3.10 21.87
CA ILE A 398 4.90 2.65 20.86
C ILE A 398 6.26 3.21 21.22
N LEU A 399 7.27 2.36 21.24
CA LEU A 399 8.67 2.71 21.39
C LEU A 399 9.47 2.10 20.25
N ASN A 400 10.15 2.92 19.48
CA ASN A 400 11.11 2.48 18.45
C ASN A 400 12.48 3.05 18.78
N GLY A 401 13.52 2.24 18.55
CA GLY A 401 14.89 2.67 18.67
C GLY A 401 15.73 2.03 17.59
N ARG A 402 16.61 2.80 16.93
CA ARG A 402 17.54 2.27 15.94
C ARG A 402 18.90 2.92 16.08
N ALA A 403 19.94 2.08 16.05
CA ALA A 403 21.33 2.49 15.99
C ALA A 403 21.99 1.88 14.76
N GLY A 404 22.59 2.72 13.94
CA GLY A 404 23.30 2.30 12.74
C GLY A 404 24.74 2.76 12.76
N TYR A 405 25.64 1.98 12.19
CA TYR A 405 27.05 2.30 12.03
C TYR A 405 27.54 2.01 10.63
N ARG A 406 28.02 3.04 9.95
CA ARG A 406 28.67 2.91 8.65
C ARG A 406 30.16 2.66 8.86
N LEU A 407 30.56 1.38 8.67
CA LEU A 407 31.97 0.98 8.77
C LEU A 407 32.82 1.65 7.69
N ASN A 408 32.32 1.66 6.46
CA ASN A 408 32.96 2.26 5.28
C ASN A 408 31.90 2.48 4.18
N GLU A 409 32.31 2.80 2.96
CA GLU A 409 31.39 3.00 1.83
C GLU A 409 30.67 1.73 1.36
N TYR A 410 31.14 0.54 1.75
CA TYR A 410 30.62 -0.77 1.33
C TYR A 410 29.78 -1.45 2.40
N HIS A 411 29.96 -1.11 3.67
CA HIS A 411 29.38 -1.85 4.79
C HIS A 411 28.72 -0.94 5.80
N GLN A 412 27.45 -1.24 6.10
CA GLN A 412 26.66 -0.61 7.14
C GLN A 412 26.03 -1.69 8.01
N LEU A 413 26.13 -1.56 9.32
CA LEU A 413 25.45 -2.38 10.32
C LEU A 413 24.40 -1.54 11.04
N TRP A 414 23.34 -2.18 11.45
CA TRP A 414 22.36 -1.52 12.30
C TRP A 414 21.64 -2.53 13.19
N ALA A 415 21.12 -2.03 14.30
CA ALA A 415 20.21 -2.75 15.19
C ALA A 415 19.02 -1.87 15.50
N SER A 416 17.84 -2.47 15.65
CA SER A 416 16.64 -1.76 16.09
C SER A 416 15.86 -2.58 17.10
N ILE A 417 15.16 -1.85 17.97
CA ILE A 417 14.19 -2.39 18.91
C ILE A 417 12.82 -1.78 18.59
N HIS A 418 11.80 -2.58 18.76
CA HIS A 418 10.40 -2.14 18.74
C HIS A 418 9.70 -2.71 19.96
N SER A 419 8.94 -1.89 20.67
CA SER A 419 8.04 -2.32 21.74
C SER A 419 6.76 -1.55 21.64
N SER A 420 5.63 -2.25 21.59
CA SER A 420 4.31 -1.59 21.52
C SER A 420 3.27 -2.37 22.31
N SER A 421 2.27 -1.65 22.76
CA SER A 421 1.02 -2.17 23.28
C SER A 421 -0.11 -1.45 22.56
N ARG A 422 -1.06 -2.17 22.01
CA ARG A 422 -2.19 -1.61 21.27
C ARG A 422 -3.40 -2.53 21.33
N MET A 423 -4.58 -1.96 21.58
CA MET A 423 -5.83 -2.71 21.44
C MET A 423 -5.94 -3.33 20.04
N PRO A 424 -6.51 -4.54 19.91
CA PRO A 424 -6.79 -5.16 18.63
C PRO A 424 -7.65 -4.29 17.71
N ASP A 425 -7.72 -4.66 16.43
CA ASP A 425 -8.49 -3.89 15.44
C ASP A 425 -9.98 -3.85 15.80
N PHE A 426 -10.66 -2.74 15.48
CA PHE A 426 -12.03 -2.48 15.91
C PHE A 426 -13.02 -3.59 15.54
N ASN A 427 -12.87 -4.24 14.36
CA ASN A 427 -13.73 -5.34 13.94
C ASN A 427 -13.60 -6.58 14.82
N THR A 428 -12.53 -6.74 15.58
CA THR A 428 -12.38 -7.82 16.56
C THR A 428 -13.03 -7.48 17.90
N LEU A 429 -13.12 -6.18 18.22
CA LEU A 429 -13.71 -5.67 19.47
C LEU A 429 -15.22 -5.54 19.37
N LEU A 430 -15.74 -5.08 18.24
CA LEU A 430 -17.18 -4.92 17.98
C LEU A 430 -17.47 -5.25 16.51
N TYR A 431 -18.42 -6.13 16.28
CA TYR A 431 -18.94 -6.39 14.96
C TYR A 431 -20.42 -6.71 14.99
N GLN A 432 -21.14 -6.27 13.96
CA GLN A 432 -22.54 -6.58 13.75
C GLN A 432 -22.78 -6.97 12.29
N SER A 433 -23.54 -8.03 12.10
CA SER A 433 -23.94 -8.56 10.81
C SER A 433 -25.40 -9.02 10.84
N GLU A 434 -26.02 -9.06 9.68
CA GLU A 434 -27.30 -9.75 9.50
C GLU A 434 -27.15 -11.28 9.64
N TYR A 435 -25.94 -11.84 9.48
CA TYR A 435 -25.66 -13.25 9.80
C TYR A 435 -25.51 -13.45 11.31
N THR A 436 -26.29 -14.36 11.87
CA THR A 436 -26.48 -14.53 13.31
C THR A 436 -25.17 -14.71 14.09
N ASN A 437 -24.24 -15.52 13.55
CA ASN A 437 -22.99 -15.84 14.25
C ASN A 437 -21.94 -14.74 14.15
N TYR A 438 -22.11 -13.72 13.32
CA TYR A 438 -21.16 -12.63 13.12
C TYR A 438 -21.50 -11.39 13.95
N ASN A 439 -21.83 -11.63 15.22
CA ASN A 439 -22.22 -10.56 16.14
C ASN A 439 -21.48 -10.75 17.46
N TRP A 440 -20.59 -9.80 17.80
CA TRP A 440 -19.82 -9.85 19.04
C TRP A 440 -19.44 -8.47 19.58
N GLN A 441 -19.20 -8.43 20.90
CA GLN A 441 -18.62 -7.29 21.61
C GLN A 441 -17.60 -7.81 22.62
N ASN A 442 -16.30 -7.68 22.31
CA ASN A 442 -15.19 -8.25 23.04
C ASN A 442 -14.41 -7.22 23.89
N THR A 443 -14.89 -5.99 23.98
CA THR A 443 -14.21 -4.90 24.68
C THR A 443 -13.93 -5.17 26.16
N ALA A 444 -14.71 -6.04 26.81
CA ALA A 444 -14.50 -6.42 28.21
C ALA A 444 -13.56 -7.63 28.39
N PHE A 445 -13.21 -8.32 27.32
CA PHE A 445 -12.48 -9.59 27.38
C PHE A 445 -11.11 -9.52 26.69
N PHE A 446 -10.98 -8.73 25.62
CA PHE A 446 -9.73 -8.59 24.89
C PHE A 446 -8.83 -7.56 25.53
N GLU A 447 -7.56 -7.90 25.62
CA GLU A 447 -6.50 -7.03 26.13
C GLU A 447 -5.66 -6.46 24.98
N SER A 448 -4.87 -5.41 25.29
CA SER A 448 -3.91 -4.88 24.32
C SER A 448 -2.89 -5.93 23.92
N GLN A 449 -2.73 -6.12 22.62
CA GLN A 449 -1.67 -6.95 22.04
C GLN A 449 -0.33 -6.26 22.24
N LYS A 450 0.61 -6.95 22.87
CA LYS A 450 1.97 -6.44 23.13
C LYS A 450 2.94 -7.07 22.15
N VAL A 451 3.78 -6.24 21.54
CA VAL A 451 4.80 -6.69 20.59
C VAL A 451 6.16 -6.19 21.05
N ASN A 452 7.12 -7.10 21.16
CA ASN A 452 8.52 -6.77 21.41
C ASN A 452 9.36 -7.38 20.30
N SER A 453 10.10 -6.57 19.55
CA SER A 453 10.96 -7.02 18.46
C SER A 453 12.38 -6.51 18.61
N LEU A 454 13.33 -7.37 18.28
CA LEU A 454 14.73 -7.04 18.13
C LEU A 454 15.16 -7.38 16.72
N GLN A 455 15.80 -6.43 16.04
CA GLN A 455 16.22 -6.64 14.67
C GLN A 455 17.67 -6.20 14.46
N PHE A 456 18.43 -6.99 13.70
CA PHE A 456 19.78 -6.69 13.25
C PHE A 456 19.84 -6.68 11.73
N GLY A 457 20.61 -5.77 11.17
CA GLY A 457 20.82 -5.66 9.74
C GLY A 457 22.27 -5.42 9.35
N LEU A 458 22.67 -6.07 8.27
CA LEU A 458 23.90 -5.82 7.54
C LEU A 458 23.54 -5.41 6.11
N GLU A 459 23.99 -4.28 5.70
CA GLU A 459 23.92 -3.84 4.30
C GLU A 459 25.34 -3.78 3.73
N SER A 460 25.59 -4.59 2.70
CA SER A 460 26.90 -4.68 2.08
C SER A 460 26.80 -4.79 0.57
N THR A 461 27.53 -3.94 -0.16
CA THR A 461 27.62 -4.07 -1.62
C THR A 461 28.34 -5.36 -2.04
N LEU A 462 29.21 -5.88 -1.19
CA LEU A 462 29.98 -7.11 -1.46
C LEU A 462 29.22 -8.38 -0.99
N LEU A 463 28.67 -8.35 0.22
CA LEU A 463 28.05 -9.52 0.85
C LEU A 463 26.53 -9.60 0.62
N GLY A 464 25.88 -8.51 0.24
CA GLY A 464 24.42 -8.41 0.15
C GLY A 464 23.80 -7.77 1.39
N ALA A 465 22.49 -7.85 1.49
CA ALA A 465 21.71 -7.38 2.63
C ALA A 465 21.18 -8.57 3.42
N LEU A 466 21.47 -8.62 4.72
CA LEU A 466 20.98 -9.61 5.68
C LEU A 466 20.19 -8.88 6.76
N THR A 467 19.01 -9.40 7.08
CA THR A 467 18.20 -8.93 8.21
C THR A 467 17.81 -10.13 9.06
N LEU A 468 17.95 -10.02 10.37
CA LEU A 468 17.49 -10.97 11.35
C LEU A 468 16.56 -10.25 12.31
N LYS A 469 15.33 -10.74 12.46
CA LYS A 469 14.32 -10.19 13.36
C LYS A 469 13.76 -11.28 14.25
N TYR A 470 13.70 -11.00 15.54
CA TYR A 470 13.01 -11.83 16.52
C TYR A 470 11.92 -11.01 17.18
N SER A 471 10.70 -11.53 17.19
CA SER A 471 9.53 -10.87 17.75
C SER A 471 8.84 -11.79 18.76
N THR A 472 8.40 -11.23 19.87
CA THR A 472 7.50 -11.85 20.84
C THR A 472 6.19 -11.08 20.84
N VAL A 473 5.09 -11.79 20.69
CA VAL A 473 3.75 -11.22 20.67
C VAL A 473 2.93 -11.85 21.77
N ASP A 474 2.47 -11.03 22.74
CA ASP A 474 1.56 -11.44 23.79
C ASP A 474 0.14 -10.96 23.43
N ASN A 475 -0.88 -11.73 23.82
CA ASN A 475 -2.28 -11.47 23.48
C ASN A 475 -2.50 -11.36 21.96
N TYR A 476 -1.87 -12.28 21.21
CA TYR A 476 -2.01 -12.30 19.76
C TYR A 476 -3.48 -12.50 19.35
N THR A 477 -4.03 -11.57 18.59
CA THR A 477 -5.42 -11.60 18.15
C THR A 477 -5.52 -12.13 16.73
N TYR A 478 -6.39 -13.11 16.52
CA TYR A 478 -6.59 -13.80 15.25
C TYR A 478 -8.08 -14.19 15.08
N PHE A 479 -8.45 -14.53 13.86
CA PHE A 479 -9.75 -15.15 13.56
C PHE A 479 -9.57 -16.66 13.42
N ALA A 480 -10.54 -17.44 13.89
CA ALA A 480 -10.62 -18.88 13.70
C ALA A 480 -12.09 -19.32 13.68
N SER A 481 -12.36 -20.56 13.25
CA SER A 481 -13.71 -21.12 13.24
C SER A 481 -13.96 -22.00 14.47
N GLU A 482 -15.13 -21.84 15.10
CA GLU A 482 -15.65 -22.73 16.15
C GLU A 482 -16.46 -23.90 15.58
N ALA A 483 -16.48 -24.10 14.26
CA ALA A 483 -17.27 -25.15 13.62
C ALA A 483 -16.85 -26.54 14.09
N THR A 484 -17.81 -27.42 14.33
CA THR A 484 -17.55 -28.84 14.59
C THR A 484 -17.08 -29.57 13.33
N ALA A 485 -16.50 -30.76 13.48
CA ALA A 485 -16.05 -31.55 12.33
C ALA A 485 -17.21 -31.82 11.33
N GLU A 486 -18.41 -32.09 11.84
CA GLU A 486 -19.58 -32.31 10.98
C GLU A 486 -20.01 -31.06 10.21
N GLN A 487 -19.90 -29.89 10.84
CA GLN A 487 -20.19 -28.59 10.19
C GLN A 487 -19.16 -28.26 9.12
N ILE A 488 -17.90 -28.60 9.39
CA ILE A 488 -16.81 -28.42 8.43
C ILE A 488 -17.01 -29.33 7.21
N GLU A 489 -17.31 -30.63 7.42
CA GLU A 489 -17.62 -31.54 6.33
C GLU A 489 -18.84 -31.11 5.51
N ALA A 490 -19.78 -30.39 6.14
CA ALA A 490 -20.95 -29.79 5.47
C ALA A 490 -20.62 -28.46 4.74
N GLY A 491 -19.37 -28.01 4.71
CA GLY A 491 -18.95 -26.75 4.07
C GLY A 491 -19.36 -25.48 4.83
N GLN A 492 -19.72 -25.62 6.11
CA GLN A 492 -20.21 -24.50 6.94
C GLN A 492 -19.16 -23.87 7.85
N GLU A 493 -17.89 -24.13 7.63
CA GLU A 493 -16.81 -23.60 8.46
C GLU A 493 -16.85 -22.08 8.59
N ASN A 494 -17.08 -21.38 7.48
CA ASN A 494 -17.17 -19.93 7.46
C ASN A 494 -18.34 -19.39 8.31
N ALA A 495 -19.40 -20.17 8.53
CA ALA A 495 -20.53 -19.74 9.36
C ALA A 495 -20.18 -19.54 10.84
N PHE A 496 -19.02 -19.97 11.29
CA PHE A 496 -18.61 -19.96 12.69
C PHE A 496 -17.28 -19.22 12.94
N VAL A 497 -16.85 -18.41 12.00
CA VAL A 497 -15.60 -17.62 12.15
C VAL A 497 -15.81 -16.48 13.14
N LYS A 498 -14.94 -16.41 14.15
CA LYS A 498 -14.93 -15.39 15.20
C LYS A 498 -13.51 -14.93 15.54
N PRO A 499 -13.33 -13.77 16.19
CA PRO A 499 -12.05 -13.34 16.71
C PRO A 499 -11.72 -14.02 18.04
N PHE A 500 -10.45 -14.36 18.22
CA PHE A 500 -9.86 -14.93 19.43
C PHE A 500 -8.60 -14.20 19.81
N GLN A 501 -8.18 -14.39 21.05
CA GLN A 501 -6.92 -13.89 21.56
C GLN A 501 -6.15 -15.00 22.23
N GLU A 502 -4.88 -15.20 21.81
CA GLU A 502 -4.00 -16.23 22.33
C GLU A 502 -3.44 -15.81 23.69
N ASN A 503 -3.56 -16.70 24.69
CA ASN A 503 -3.10 -16.42 26.07
C ASN A 503 -1.59 -16.60 26.24
N ASN A 504 -0.96 -17.41 25.38
CA ASN A 504 0.46 -17.68 25.42
C ASN A 504 1.21 -16.77 24.43
N SER A 505 2.47 -16.49 24.73
CA SER A 505 3.30 -15.71 23.83
C SER A 505 3.59 -16.46 22.53
N VAL A 506 3.41 -15.79 21.41
CA VAL A 506 3.82 -16.25 20.08
C VAL A 506 5.20 -15.66 19.76
N ASN A 507 6.19 -16.52 19.51
CA ASN A 507 7.54 -16.10 19.16
C ASN A 507 7.82 -16.37 17.69
N HIS A 508 8.38 -15.38 17.01
CA HIS A 508 8.66 -15.45 15.58
C HIS A 508 10.08 -15.01 15.26
N LEU A 509 10.83 -15.89 14.60
CA LEU A 509 12.15 -15.60 14.04
C LEU A 509 12.03 -15.44 12.51
N LYS A 510 12.57 -14.35 11.98
CA LYS A 510 12.61 -14.06 10.54
C LYS A 510 14.02 -13.68 10.11
N ILE A 511 14.56 -14.40 9.14
CA ILE A 511 15.88 -14.14 8.54
C ILE A 511 15.66 -13.89 7.06
N LYS A 512 16.06 -12.72 6.57
CA LYS A 512 15.93 -12.36 5.16
C LYS A 512 17.28 -11.98 4.58
N TYR A 513 17.64 -12.59 3.46
CA TYR A 513 18.88 -12.31 2.74
C TYR A 513 18.59 -11.93 1.30
N ASN A 514 19.23 -10.86 0.82
CA ASN A 514 19.17 -10.43 -0.57
C ASN A 514 20.57 -10.19 -1.12
N LYS A 515 20.88 -10.82 -2.26
CA LYS A 515 22.14 -10.62 -2.97
C LYS A 515 21.97 -10.74 -4.47
N GLU A 516 22.56 -9.79 -5.16
CA GLU A 516 22.71 -9.83 -6.61
C GLU A 516 24.16 -10.18 -6.98
N PHE A 517 24.33 -11.22 -7.79
CA PHE A 517 25.60 -11.60 -8.40
C PHE A 517 25.61 -11.15 -9.84
N ARG A 518 26.69 -10.50 -10.29
CA ARG A 518 26.84 -10.03 -11.67
C ARG A 518 28.05 -10.63 -12.34
N LEU A 519 27.82 -11.11 -13.59
CA LEU A 519 28.88 -11.60 -14.46
C LEU A 519 28.69 -10.97 -15.84
N GLY A 520 29.43 -9.91 -16.12
CA GLY A 520 29.28 -9.13 -17.34
C GLY A 520 27.89 -8.52 -17.49
N LYS A 521 27.12 -8.98 -18.49
CA LYS A 521 25.76 -8.54 -18.76
C LYS A 521 24.66 -9.36 -18.06
N TRP A 522 25.06 -10.48 -17.45
CA TRP A 522 24.17 -11.37 -16.72
C TRP A 522 24.17 -11.02 -15.24
N ALA A 523 23.03 -11.17 -14.61
CA ALA A 523 22.88 -11.02 -13.18
C ALA A 523 21.92 -12.08 -12.64
N LEU A 524 22.22 -12.56 -11.42
CA LEU A 524 21.36 -13.43 -10.63
C LEU A 524 21.01 -12.69 -9.34
N ASN A 525 19.79 -12.22 -9.21
CA ASN A 525 19.28 -11.60 -8.00
C ASN A 525 18.54 -12.64 -7.16
N ASN A 526 18.96 -12.82 -5.91
CA ASN A 526 18.38 -13.79 -4.99
C ASN A 526 17.79 -13.06 -3.78
N THR A 527 16.58 -13.43 -3.40
CA THR A 527 15.96 -13.10 -2.13
C THR A 527 15.52 -14.38 -1.46
N LEU A 528 15.99 -14.61 -0.24
CA LEU A 528 15.66 -15.77 0.58
C LEU A 528 15.12 -15.27 1.91
N MET A 529 14.06 -15.90 2.40
CA MET A 529 13.49 -15.62 3.71
C MET A 529 13.22 -16.95 4.41
N TYR A 530 13.77 -17.10 5.59
CA TYR A 530 13.52 -18.20 6.51
C TYR A 530 12.73 -17.70 7.70
N GLN A 531 11.73 -18.45 8.13
CA GLN A 531 10.89 -18.12 9.27
C GLN A 531 10.72 -19.35 10.17
N ASN A 532 10.59 -19.10 11.48
CA ASN A 532 10.25 -20.12 12.46
C ASN A 532 9.32 -19.51 13.51
N VAL A 533 8.25 -20.21 13.83
CA VAL A 533 7.27 -19.83 14.85
C VAL A 533 7.34 -20.81 16.01
N SER A 534 7.43 -20.29 17.24
CA SER A 534 7.31 -21.06 18.47
C SER A 534 6.07 -20.57 19.22
N GLN A 535 5.06 -21.41 19.32
CA GLN A 535 3.74 -21.13 19.88
C GLN A 535 3.16 -22.36 20.57
N SER A 536 2.23 -22.17 21.50
CA SER A 536 1.55 -23.26 22.19
C SER A 536 0.44 -23.85 21.33
N ASP A 537 -0.43 -22.99 20.83
CA ASP A 537 -1.49 -23.31 19.87
C ASP A 537 -1.11 -22.79 18.49
N GLN A 538 -1.55 -23.46 17.44
CA GLN A 538 -1.20 -23.08 16.07
C GLN A 538 -2.08 -21.92 15.59
N VAL A 539 -1.71 -20.69 15.97
CA VAL A 539 -2.47 -19.46 15.69
C VAL A 539 -1.78 -18.52 14.69
N LEU A 540 -0.53 -18.75 14.39
CA LEU A 540 0.25 -18.04 13.39
C LEU A 540 0.83 -19.03 12.37
N ASN A 541 0.33 -18.99 11.15
CA ASN A 541 0.72 -19.86 10.06
C ASN A 541 1.53 -19.09 9.01
N VAL A 542 2.78 -19.49 8.81
CA VAL A 542 3.66 -18.93 7.77
C VAL A 542 4.56 -20.02 7.19
N PRO A 543 4.93 -19.95 5.90
CA PRO A 543 5.87 -20.90 5.32
C PRO A 543 7.26 -20.73 5.93
N GLU A 544 7.97 -21.85 6.15
CA GLU A 544 9.31 -21.84 6.71
C GLU A 544 10.31 -21.15 5.78
N LEU A 545 10.21 -21.38 4.48
CA LEU A 545 11.11 -20.83 3.47
C LEU A 545 10.32 -20.15 2.35
N VAL A 546 10.71 -18.92 2.02
CA VAL A 546 10.25 -18.19 0.82
C VAL A 546 11.47 -17.77 0.01
N THR A 547 11.44 -18.01 -1.30
CA THR A 547 12.54 -17.62 -2.18
C THR A 547 12.08 -17.02 -3.49
N ARG A 548 12.84 -16.04 -3.97
CA ARG A 548 12.73 -15.49 -5.32
C ARG A 548 14.12 -15.34 -5.94
N ASN A 549 14.31 -15.94 -7.09
CA ASN A 549 15.60 -15.97 -7.79
C ASN A 549 15.37 -15.52 -9.24
N SER A 550 15.98 -14.41 -9.63
CA SER A 550 15.83 -13.84 -10.96
C SER A 550 17.16 -13.87 -11.70
N LEU A 551 17.24 -14.72 -12.74
CA LEU A 551 18.35 -14.74 -13.69
C LEU A 551 17.99 -13.86 -14.87
N TYR A 552 18.79 -12.81 -15.13
CA TYR A 552 18.47 -11.86 -16.17
C TYR A 552 19.70 -11.30 -16.88
N PHE A 553 19.48 -10.90 -18.12
CA PHE A 553 20.43 -10.22 -18.98
C PHE A 553 20.08 -8.75 -19.10
N SER A 554 21.09 -7.85 -19.07
CA SER A 554 20.91 -6.42 -19.27
C SER A 554 21.96 -5.88 -20.23
N SER A 555 21.52 -5.10 -21.22
CA SER A 555 22.45 -4.49 -22.20
C SER A 555 21.84 -3.24 -22.85
N ASP A 556 22.70 -2.29 -23.14
CA ASP A 556 22.40 -1.23 -24.11
C ASP A 556 22.42 -1.81 -25.52
N LEU A 557 21.39 -1.50 -26.31
CA LEU A 557 21.21 -1.90 -27.70
C LEU A 557 21.09 -0.65 -28.59
N PHE A 558 21.30 -0.80 -29.90
CA PHE A 558 21.12 0.23 -30.92
C PHE A 558 21.85 1.55 -30.58
N LYS A 559 23.15 1.47 -30.24
CA LYS A 559 23.99 2.61 -29.84
C LYS A 559 23.41 3.36 -28.61
N LYS A 560 22.91 2.62 -27.61
CA LYS A 560 22.27 3.11 -26.38
C LYS A 560 20.90 3.79 -26.58
N ALA A 561 20.24 3.60 -27.73
CA ALA A 561 18.89 4.10 -27.94
C ALA A 561 17.85 3.30 -27.13
N LEU A 562 18.17 2.04 -26.81
CA LEU A 562 17.34 1.15 -26.00
C LEU A 562 18.20 0.43 -24.96
N PHE A 563 17.77 0.46 -23.70
CA PHE A 563 18.29 -0.42 -22.65
C PHE A 563 17.32 -1.58 -22.48
N LEU A 564 17.82 -2.81 -22.67
CA LEU A 564 17.05 -4.05 -22.53
C LEU A 564 17.39 -4.74 -21.21
N GLN A 565 16.37 -5.27 -20.52
CA GLN A 565 16.51 -6.18 -19.39
C GLN A 565 15.51 -7.33 -19.60
N THR A 566 16.00 -8.57 -19.67
CA THR A 566 15.15 -9.74 -19.90
C THR A 566 15.64 -10.92 -19.07
N GLY A 567 14.73 -11.75 -18.59
CA GLY A 567 15.11 -12.87 -17.74
C GLY A 567 13.93 -13.71 -17.28
N VAL A 568 14.26 -14.66 -16.40
CA VAL A 568 13.32 -15.57 -15.74
C VAL A 568 13.40 -15.34 -14.24
N THR A 569 12.24 -15.28 -13.60
CA THR A 569 12.10 -15.24 -12.15
C THR A 569 11.47 -16.54 -11.67
N PHE A 570 12.17 -17.24 -10.80
CA PHE A 570 11.69 -18.39 -10.03
C PHE A 570 11.21 -17.90 -8.67
N LYS A 571 10.00 -18.31 -8.25
CA LYS A 571 9.41 -18.07 -6.93
C LYS A 571 8.98 -19.39 -6.34
N TYR A 572 9.20 -19.55 -5.04
CA TYR A 572 8.81 -20.74 -4.33
C TYR A 572 8.63 -20.43 -2.84
N PHE A 573 7.71 -21.12 -2.20
CA PHE A 573 7.57 -21.18 -0.75
C PHE A 573 7.21 -22.60 -0.32
N THR A 574 7.66 -23.00 0.87
CA THR A 574 7.37 -24.33 1.44
C THR A 574 5.88 -24.45 1.74
N SER A 575 5.34 -25.65 1.61
CA SER A 575 3.96 -25.92 2.04
C SER A 575 3.82 -25.66 3.54
N TYR A 576 2.67 -25.16 3.92
CA TYR A 576 2.28 -24.88 5.30
C TYR A 576 0.77 -24.84 5.40
N THR A 577 0.24 -24.96 6.62
CA THR A 577 -1.18 -24.81 6.90
C THR A 577 -1.57 -23.35 6.61
N MET A 578 -2.12 -23.12 5.42
CA MET A 578 -2.39 -21.77 4.93
C MET A 578 -3.71 -21.24 5.46
N ASP A 579 -3.72 -20.03 6.02
CA ASP A 579 -4.94 -19.40 6.54
C ASP A 579 -6.01 -19.28 5.45
N ALA A 580 -7.25 -19.57 5.81
CA ALA A 580 -8.41 -19.48 4.94
C ALA A 580 -8.98 -18.05 4.92
N PHE A 581 -9.70 -17.71 3.86
CA PHE A 581 -10.25 -16.37 3.67
C PHE A 581 -11.74 -16.32 3.97
N ASN A 582 -12.16 -15.34 4.78
CA ASN A 582 -13.56 -15.03 5.03
C ASN A 582 -13.97 -13.75 4.28
N PRO A 583 -14.80 -13.86 3.22
CA PRO A 583 -15.17 -12.70 2.41
C PRO A 583 -16.08 -11.70 3.13
N LEU A 584 -16.92 -12.14 4.10
CA LEU A 584 -17.80 -11.25 4.84
C LEU A 584 -17.00 -10.28 5.71
N LEU A 585 -15.99 -10.77 6.44
CA LEU A 585 -15.12 -9.96 7.27
C LEU A 585 -14.01 -9.27 6.46
N SER A 586 -13.69 -9.81 5.29
CA SER A 586 -12.48 -9.48 4.51
C SER A 586 -11.20 -9.66 5.33
N GLU A 587 -11.14 -10.80 6.04
CA GLU A 587 -10.04 -11.23 6.91
C GLU A 587 -9.61 -12.66 6.58
N PHE A 588 -8.38 -12.99 6.93
CA PHE A 588 -7.94 -14.37 6.97
C PHE A 588 -8.22 -14.97 8.35
N TYR A 589 -8.55 -16.26 8.39
CA TYR A 589 -8.74 -17.01 9.63
C TYR A 589 -7.90 -18.28 9.65
N VAL A 590 -7.46 -18.64 10.83
CA VAL A 590 -6.62 -19.82 11.07
C VAL A 590 -7.41 -21.09 10.83
N GLN A 591 -6.82 -22.01 10.09
CA GLN A 591 -7.27 -23.39 9.91
C GLN A 591 -6.08 -24.33 10.07
N ASP A 592 -6.28 -25.61 10.37
CA ASP A 592 -5.26 -26.58 10.74
C ASP A 592 -5.26 -27.86 9.87
N ARG A 593 -6.03 -27.88 8.77
CA ARG A 593 -6.30 -29.09 8.00
C ARG A 593 -5.64 -29.11 6.63
N GLU A 594 -5.62 -27.98 5.94
CA GLU A 594 -5.20 -27.92 4.55
C GLU A 594 -3.81 -27.27 4.44
N GLU A 595 -2.82 -28.08 4.07
CA GLU A 595 -1.49 -27.61 3.74
C GLU A 595 -1.41 -27.25 2.25
N LEU A 596 -1.02 -26.02 1.96
CA LEU A 596 -0.91 -25.47 0.62
C LEU A 596 0.49 -24.87 0.40
N GLY A 597 0.89 -24.77 -0.86
CA GLY A 597 2.24 -24.29 -1.23
C GLY A 597 3.09 -25.42 -1.80
N GLY A 598 4.41 -25.26 -1.77
CA GLY A 598 5.33 -26.27 -2.29
C GLY A 598 5.40 -26.36 -3.81
N TYR A 599 4.77 -25.47 -4.54
CA TYR A 599 4.77 -25.44 -5.99
C TYR A 599 5.65 -24.30 -6.54
N PRO A 600 6.39 -24.57 -7.63
CA PRO A 600 7.21 -23.55 -8.28
C PRO A 600 6.37 -22.61 -9.15
N MET A 601 6.72 -21.33 -9.13
CA MET A 601 6.13 -20.31 -10.01
C MET A 601 7.25 -19.69 -10.86
N LEU A 602 7.09 -19.73 -12.17
CA LEU A 602 8.05 -19.17 -13.12
C LEU A 602 7.44 -18.02 -13.90
N ASP A 603 8.09 -16.87 -13.82
CA ASP A 603 7.76 -15.70 -14.64
C ASP A 603 8.89 -15.44 -15.66
N PHE A 604 8.52 -15.08 -16.88
CA PHE A 604 9.47 -14.57 -17.88
C PHE A 604 9.16 -13.10 -18.17
N PHE A 605 10.18 -12.27 -18.30
CA PHE A 605 9.98 -10.84 -18.56
C PHE A 605 10.93 -10.31 -19.64
N ILE A 606 10.43 -9.31 -20.38
CA ILE A 606 11.18 -8.49 -21.34
C ILE A 606 10.85 -7.03 -21.00
N ASN A 607 11.82 -6.31 -20.46
CA ASN A 607 11.67 -4.90 -20.12
C ASN A 607 12.59 -4.08 -21.01
N ALA A 608 12.09 -2.97 -21.50
CA ALA A 608 12.84 -2.05 -22.33
C ALA A 608 12.72 -0.63 -21.79
N LYS A 609 13.82 0.12 -21.87
CA LYS A 609 13.81 1.55 -21.60
C LYS A 609 14.25 2.31 -22.86
N VAL A 610 13.39 3.22 -23.31
CA VAL A 610 13.64 4.15 -24.39
C VAL A 610 13.46 5.58 -23.87
N ARG A 611 14.54 6.33 -23.77
CA ARG A 611 14.55 7.65 -23.14
C ARG A 611 13.94 7.60 -21.72
N GLN A 612 12.78 8.22 -21.51
CA GLN A 612 12.07 8.32 -20.23
C GLN A 612 10.93 7.29 -20.08
N THR A 613 10.74 6.45 -21.10
CA THR A 613 9.69 5.43 -21.10
C THR A 613 10.27 4.06 -20.80
N ARG A 614 9.67 3.35 -19.86
CA ARG A 614 9.94 1.94 -19.55
C ARG A 614 8.76 1.13 -20.04
N ILE A 615 9.03 0.09 -20.79
CA ILE A 615 8.04 -0.82 -21.38
C ILE A 615 8.25 -2.18 -20.73
N TYR A 616 7.20 -2.85 -20.36
CA TYR A 616 7.19 -4.13 -19.68
C TYR A 616 6.32 -5.12 -20.42
N LEU A 617 6.87 -6.29 -20.70
CA LEU A 617 6.16 -7.48 -21.18
C LEU A 617 6.51 -8.62 -20.23
N LYS A 618 5.51 -9.24 -19.62
CA LYS A 618 5.69 -10.28 -18.63
C LYS A 618 4.76 -11.45 -18.91
N ALA A 619 5.31 -12.66 -18.94
CA ALA A 619 4.60 -13.92 -18.91
C ALA A 619 4.63 -14.43 -17.45
N GLU A 620 3.54 -14.20 -16.71
CA GLU A 620 3.42 -14.60 -15.31
C GLU A 620 2.97 -16.06 -15.23
N HIS A 621 3.60 -16.84 -14.33
CA HIS A 621 3.28 -18.25 -14.05
C HIS A 621 3.21 -19.13 -15.31
N PHE A 622 4.17 -18.99 -16.21
CA PHE A 622 4.14 -19.68 -17.51
C PHE A 622 4.24 -21.22 -17.38
N ASN A 623 4.75 -21.73 -16.26
CA ASN A 623 4.82 -23.16 -15.99
C ASN A 623 3.48 -23.78 -15.57
N SER A 624 2.46 -23.02 -15.20
CA SER A 624 1.14 -23.59 -14.83
C SER A 624 0.51 -24.40 -15.97
N SER A 625 0.88 -24.11 -17.24
CA SER A 625 0.39 -24.87 -18.39
C SER A 625 0.91 -26.31 -18.50
N PHE A 626 1.91 -26.71 -17.65
CA PHE A 626 2.52 -28.05 -17.70
C PHE A 626 2.92 -28.63 -16.32
N THR A 627 2.55 -27.96 -15.22
CA THR A 627 2.84 -28.43 -13.85
C THR A 627 1.62 -28.85 -13.07
N GLY A 628 0.45 -28.96 -13.70
CA GLY A 628 -0.83 -29.29 -13.07
C GLY A 628 -1.49 -28.08 -12.38
N ASN A 629 -2.69 -28.28 -11.85
CA ASN A 629 -3.55 -27.24 -11.29
C ASN A 629 -3.67 -27.37 -9.76
N SER A 630 -2.54 -27.40 -9.04
CA SER A 630 -2.52 -27.47 -7.57
C SER A 630 -1.94 -26.21 -6.91
N PHE A 631 -2.16 -25.05 -7.53
CA PHE A 631 -1.62 -23.77 -7.08
C PHE A 631 -2.71 -22.89 -6.45
N TYR A 632 -2.61 -22.71 -5.13
CA TYR A 632 -3.57 -21.96 -4.32
C TYR A 632 -2.92 -20.80 -3.56
N ALA A 633 -3.69 -19.73 -3.37
CA ALA A 633 -3.31 -18.57 -2.56
C ALA A 633 -4.01 -18.55 -1.18
N ALA A 634 -5.06 -19.37 -1.04
CA ALA A 634 -5.76 -19.74 0.19
C ALA A 634 -6.61 -20.98 -0.09
N PRO A 635 -7.10 -21.73 0.94
CA PRO A 635 -8.07 -22.80 0.73
C PRO A 635 -9.21 -22.37 -0.17
N ASN A 636 -9.47 -23.14 -1.23
CA ASN A 636 -10.46 -22.90 -2.29
C ASN A 636 -10.24 -21.63 -3.16
N TYR A 637 -9.16 -20.90 -2.96
CA TYR A 637 -8.82 -19.72 -3.77
C TYR A 637 -7.52 -19.96 -4.54
N PRO A 638 -7.60 -20.22 -5.86
CA PRO A 638 -6.43 -20.49 -6.67
C PRO A 638 -5.53 -19.24 -6.81
N TYR A 639 -4.25 -19.49 -7.01
CA TYR A 639 -3.36 -18.52 -7.61
C TYR A 639 -3.69 -18.37 -9.10
N ARG A 640 -3.09 -17.41 -9.77
CA ARG A 640 -3.36 -17.13 -11.19
C ARG A 640 -2.73 -18.15 -12.13
N ASP A 641 -3.46 -18.50 -13.18
CA ASP A 641 -2.95 -19.25 -14.32
C ASP A 641 -1.92 -18.45 -15.12
N PHE A 642 -1.32 -19.08 -16.13
CA PHE A 642 -0.48 -18.41 -17.11
C PHE A 642 -1.18 -17.20 -17.74
N VAL A 643 -0.49 -16.08 -17.75
CA VAL A 643 -0.97 -14.85 -18.37
C VAL A 643 0.18 -14.00 -18.92
N ILE A 644 -0.05 -13.39 -20.07
CA ILE A 644 0.86 -12.40 -20.64
C ILE A 644 0.33 -11.01 -20.35
N ARG A 645 1.19 -10.17 -19.75
CA ARG A 645 0.85 -8.78 -19.41
C ARG A 645 1.77 -7.81 -20.11
N PHE A 646 1.17 -6.74 -20.57
CA PHE A 646 1.87 -5.61 -21.14
C PHE A 646 1.61 -4.36 -20.30
N GLY A 647 2.59 -3.46 -20.31
CA GLY A 647 2.39 -2.13 -19.76
C GLY A 647 3.60 -1.23 -19.93
N LEU A 648 3.45 -0.01 -19.45
CA LEU A 648 4.48 1.01 -19.55
C LEU A 648 4.49 1.94 -18.32
N VAL A 649 5.66 2.53 -18.09
CA VAL A 649 5.81 3.68 -17.19
C VAL A 649 6.46 4.80 -17.98
N TRP A 650 5.77 5.90 -18.08
CA TRP A 650 6.23 7.06 -18.82
C TRP A 650 6.36 8.29 -17.90
N ASN A 651 7.60 8.74 -17.72
CA ASN A 651 7.87 9.98 -17.01
C ASN A 651 8.01 11.10 -18.05
N PHE A 652 7.01 11.94 -18.12
CA PHE A 652 6.99 13.08 -19.05
C PHE A 652 7.34 14.37 -18.31
N PHE A 653 8.45 15.00 -18.71
CA PHE A 653 8.94 16.28 -18.22
C PHE A 653 9.83 16.93 -19.27
N SER A 654 9.94 18.24 -19.29
CA SER A 654 10.68 19.03 -20.29
C SER A 654 11.91 19.72 -19.67
#